data_e92c8aefab39e52d8bf9d945bc30e769
#
_entry.id   e92c8aefab39e52d8bf9d945bc30e769
#
_cell.length_a   1.000
_cell.length_b   1.000
_cell.length_c   1.000
_cell.angle_alpha   90.00
_cell.angle_beta   90.00
_cell.angle_gamma   90.00
#
_symmetry.space_group_name_H-M   'P 1'
#
loop_
_entity.id
_entity.type
_entity.pdbx_description
1 polymer ?
#
loop_
_entity_poly.entity_id
_entity_poly.type
_entity_poly.pdbx_seq_one_letter_code
_entity_poly.pdbx_strand_id
1 'polypeptide(L)'
;MAPLPHLAPHTEPAADPAAVIHGPRARFTVLTPRLIRLETSPDGVFEDRASQAIWFRRQPVPDFTATTANGIITIDTPALTLTYDTSAEGFTPDSLSVTVKANGAVWRFGDAADRNLGGTARTLDGAPGPVPLEPGLLARAGWTLVDDSASLVLDEAGWIAPRGAAPGALDLYFFAYGDDYQAALDDFCRIAGPVPMVPRWALGNWWSRYWPYTQNELAGLMLDFKAYEIPLSVCIIDMEWHITQTGNASSGWTGYTWNRELFPDPPGSLSFLHEQGLRTALNLHPADGIHPHEEAYPEMARRLGIDPASGEPVPHDLTDPAFAAAYFEVLHHPQEASGVDFWWLDWQEGDKTRLEGLDTLWWLNHLHFLDLGRDGRTRPFIFSRWGGLGNHRYPIGFSGDTWVTWGSLGFQPYFTATAANVGYGWWSHDIGGHASGIEEPELYARWVQYGVFSPIFRLHSTRSAFHERRPWGWDDAEVLRLAREAMQLRHRLIPYLYTMAWRAHTENVLPVRPMYHEHPRAEEAYLCPQQYTFGSELIAAPFTTPRDPDTGLSRQVVWLPDGDWYHFFTGESMPGGWHAVYGRLDETPVFARAGAIVPLAPRTGWGGVDNPAELDVHVFAGADNCFVLYEDDGVSLAYRDGAACRTEIAQAWEPGRLAITIGAAEGDRSLIPARRRWRLYVHGVRGDASLTVDQPHHAAYDSAAESWIVELEPLPVTEHARLVLAAADGALRARRDRTAERLVRMLRSFKLLTVLKDVLLARLDDIRADPNVLAEYALHMTPSQRRALIEVITGAGMHRLDVPFEAPRVLLWNPQPGPGARYTATQTDRRHWAGRQRYQTQRGPIPTFAVFAPDPAAPDWQVTAHFFDVLTLEEGSKT
;
A
#
# COMPACT_ATOMS: atom_id res chain seq x y z
N MET A 1 -11.59 -38.98 -6.56
CA MET A 1 -12.82 -38.33 -6.06
C MET A 1 -12.95 -37.00 -6.83
N ALA A 2 -14.16 -36.53 -7.12
CA ALA A 2 -14.32 -35.20 -7.69
C ALA A 2 -13.96 -34.13 -6.66
N PRO A 3 -13.43 -32.94 -7.07
CA PRO A 3 -13.21 -31.83 -6.18
C PRO A 3 -14.49 -31.41 -5.46
N LEU A 4 -14.34 -30.77 -4.28
CA LEU A 4 -15.48 -30.13 -3.61
C LEU A 4 -16.06 -29.02 -4.50
N PRO A 5 -17.38 -28.98 -4.76
CA PRO A 5 -17.95 -28.05 -5.76
C PRO A 5 -17.64 -26.57 -5.52
N HIS A 6 -17.51 -26.16 -4.27
CA HIS A 6 -17.20 -24.76 -3.92
C HIS A 6 -15.73 -24.36 -4.19
N LEU A 7 -14.84 -25.32 -4.43
CA LEU A 7 -13.45 -25.06 -4.81
C LEU A 7 -13.28 -24.81 -6.32
N ALA A 8 -14.36 -24.94 -7.11
CA ALA A 8 -14.34 -24.61 -8.53
C ALA A 8 -14.72 -23.12 -8.71
N PRO A 9 -13.79 -22.26 -9.19
CA PRO A 9 -14.11 -20.86 -9.41
C PRO A 9 -15.00 -20.66 -10.63
N HIS A 10 -15.78 -19.59 -10.64
CA HIS A 10 -16.45 -19.16 -11.86
C HIS A 10 -15.43 -18.51 -12.81
N THR A 11 -15.34 -19.00 -14.04
CA THR A 11 -14.47 -18.43 -15.08
C THR A 11 -15.19 -18.39 -16.44
N GLU A 12 -14.81 -17.44 -17.29
CA GLU A 12 -15.23 -17.33 -18.68
C GLU A 12 -14.00 -17.21 -19.59
N PRO A 13 -13.22 -18.31 -19.72
CA PRO A 13 -11.88 -18.24 -20.29
C PRO A 13 -11.84 -18.24 -21.82
N ALA A 14 -12.89 -18.66 -22.50
CA ALA A 14 -12.98 -18.61 -23.96
C ALA A 14 -13.43 -17.24 -24.43
N ALA A 15 -12.64 -16.58 -25.29
CA ALA A 15 -12.99 -15.29 -25.86
C ALA A 15 -14.17 -15.38 -26.83
N ASP A 16 -14.81 -14.20 -27.09
CA ASP A 16 -15.79 -14.12 -28.15
C ASP A 16 -15.13 -14.41 -29.52
N PRO A 17 -15.65 -15.34 -30.34
CA PRO A 17 -15.05 -15.66 -31.64
C PRO A 17 -14.90 -14.45 -32.57
N ALA A 18 -15.72 -13.42 -32.45
CA ALA A 18 -15.64 -12.20 -33.26
C ALA A 18 -14.42 -11.33 -32.89
N ALA A 19 -13.82 -11.55 -31.70
CA ALA A 19 -12.59 -10.87 -31.27
C ALA A 19 -11.32 -11.64 -31.67
N VAL A 20 -11.44 -12.83 -32.28
CA VAL A 20 -10.33 -13.75 -32.56
C VAL A 20 -9.93 -13.69 -34.03
N ILE A 21 -8.66 -13.48 -34.30
CA ILE A 21 -8.05 -13.44 -35.61
C ILE A 21 -7.06 -14.58 -35.76
N HIS A 22 -7.20 -15.40 -36.77
CA HIS A 22 -6.35 -16.55 -37.03
C HIS A 22 -5.30 -16.31 -38.10
N GLY A 23 -4.07 -16.67 -37.83
CA GLY A 23 -2.99 -16.90 -38.77
C GLY A 23 -2.68 -18.38 -38.91
N PRO A 24 -1.71 -18.78 -39.73
CA PRO A 24 -1.39 -20.21 -39.99
C PRO A 24 -0.97 -20.98 -38.71
N ARG A 25 -0.22 -20.38 -37.82
CA ARG A 25 0.22 -20.92 -36.53
C ARG A 25 0.15 -19.89 -35.43
N ALA A 26 -0.62 -18.84 -35.62
CA ALA A 26 -0.80 -17.75 -34.69
C ALA A 26 -2.27 -17.49 -34.48
N ARG A 27 -2.60 -17.01 -33.28
CA ARG A 27 -3.91 -16.53 -32.91
C ARG A 27 -3.77 -15.22 -32.17
N PHE A 28 -4.59 -14.24 -32.54
CA PHE A 28 -4.65 -12.95 -31.89
C PHE A 28 -6.06 -12.73 -31.36
N THR A 29 -6.18 -12.29 -30.10
CA THR A 29 -7.47 -12.02 -29.49
C THR A 29 -7.49 -10.59 -28.99
N VAL A 30 -8.35 -9.73 -29.56
CA VAL A 30 -8.52 -8.35 -29.12
C VAL A 30 -9.46 -8.33 -27.92
N LEU A 31 -8.89 -8.27 -26.70
CA LEU A 31 -9.64 -8.32 -25.45
C LEU A 31 -10.24 -6.96 -25.11
N THR A 32 -9.49 -5.87 -25.33
CA THR A 32 -9.93 -4.49 -25.24
C THR A 32 -9.24 -3.69 -26.34
N PRO A 33 -9.59 -2.40 -26.57
CA PRO A 33 -8.84 -1.58 -27.53
C PRO A 33 -7.34 -1.46 -27.23
N ARG A 34 -6.91 -1.74 -25.98
CA ARG A 34 -5.54 -1.56 -25.45
C ARG A 34 -4.87 -2.86 -25.04
N LEU A 35 -5.60 -3.98 -25.01
CA LEU A 35 -5.12 -5.27 -24.55
C LEU A 35 -5.37 -6.34 -25.59
N ILE A 36 -4.30 -6.95 -26.09
CA ILE A 36 -4.36 -8.00 -27.08
C ILE A 36 -3.59 -9.24 -26.62
N ARG A 37 -4.20 -10.42 -26.73
CA ARG A 37 -3.54 -11.71 -26.53
C ARG A 37 -2.86 -12.14 -27.83
N LEU A 38 -1.64 -12.60 -27.73
CA LEU A 38 -0.77 -13.02 -28.81
C LEU A 38 -0.38 -14.48 -28.57
N GLU A 39 -0.78 -15.37 -29.45
CA GLU A 39 -0.47 -16.81 -29.31
C GLU A 39 0.20 -17.33 -30.56
N THR A 40 1.17 -18.21 -30.37
CA THR A 40 1.72 -19.02 -31.44
C THR A 40 1.87 -20.48 -30.97
N SER A 41 1.59 -21.41 -31.86
CA SER A 41 1.67 -22.84 -31.56
C SER A 41 2.22 -23.61 -32.76
N PRO A 42 3.24 -24.48 -32.57
CA PRO A 42 3.81 -25.32 -33.66
C PRO A 42 2.79 -26.24 -34.30
N ASP A 43 1.82 -26.73 -33.54
CA ASP A 43 0.78 -27.68 -34.02
C ASP A 43 -0.57 -27.01 -34.28
N GLY A 44 -0.68 -25.69 -34.02
CA GLY A 44 -1.92 -24.91 -34.20
C GLY A 44 -2.97 -25.16 -33.13
N VAL A 45 -2.63 -25.83 -32.04
CA VAL A 45 -3.49 -26.02 -30.87
C VAL A 45 -3.25 -24.87 -29.89
N PHE A 46 -4.31 -24.20 -29.48
CA PHE A 46 -4.28 -23.05 -28.60
C PHE A 46 -5.00 -23.35 -27.29
N GLU A 47 -4.61 -22.68 -26.22
CA GLU A 47 -5.17 -22.90 -24.89
C GLU A 47 -6.32 -21.93 -24.59
N ASP A 48 -7.51 -22.43 -24.33
CA ASP A 48 -8.67 -21.62 -24.01
C ASP A 48 -9.13 -21.73 -22.55
N ARG A 49 -8.52 -22.61 -21.74
CA ARG A 49 -8.83 -22.76 -20.32
C ARG A 49 -8.29 -21.58 -19.52
N ALA A 50 -8.88 -21.31 -18.34
CA ALA A 50 -8.38 -20.31 -17.42
C ALA A 50 -7.00 -20.69 -16.91
N SER A 51 -6.09 -19.73 -16.78
CA SER A 51 -4.78 -19.91 -16.17
C SER A 51 -4.76 -19.37 -14.74
N GLN A 52 -3.63 -19.47 -14.06
CA GLN A 52 -3.41 -18.84 -12.76
C GLN A 52 -3.84 -17.36 -12.76
N ALA A 53 -3.43 -16.59 -13.75
CA ALA A 53 -3.67 -15.15 -13.81
C ALA A 53 -4.99 -14.80 -14.51
N ILE A 54 -5.34 -15.46 -15.59
CA ILE A 54 -6.36 -15.00 -16.54
C ILE A 54 -7.58 -15.91 -16.53
N TRP A 55 -8.73 -15.37 -16.09
CA TRP A 55 -9.98 -16.10 -15.89
C TRP A 55 -11.09 -15.72 -16.87
N PHE A 56 -11.13 -14.45 -17.34
CA PHE A 56 -12.26 -13.89 -18.07
C PHE A 56 -11.82 -13.31 -19.42
N ARG A 57 -11.69 -14.17 -20.44
CA ARG A 57 -11.36 -13.71 -21.80
C ARG A 57 -12.61 -13.39 -22.62
N ARG A 58 -13.80 -13.81 -22.16
CA ARG A 58 -15.06 -13.39 -22.78
C ARG A 58 -15.39 -11.95 -22.41
N GLN A 59 -14.90 -11.03 -23.25
CA GLN A 59 -15.13 -9.61 -23.10
C GLN A 59 -16.06 -9.09 -24.20
N PRO A 60 -16.74 -7.96 -24.03
CA PRO A 60 -17.41 -7.26 -25.14
C PRO A 60 -16.40 -7.04 -26.28
N VAL A 61 -16.80 -7.39 -27.50
CA VAL A 61 -15.91 -7.23 -28.67
C VAL A 61 -15.66 -5.74 -28.91
N PRO A 62 -14.41 -5.26 -28.85
CA PRO A 62 -14.10 -3.86 -29.06
C PRO A 62 -14.14 -3.50 -30.54
N ASP A 63 -14.19 -2.20 -30.83
CA ASP A 63 -14.04 -1.71 -32.21
C ASP A 63 -12.61 -1.95 -32.70
N PHE A 64 -12.45 -2.70 -33.77
CA PHE A 64 -11.17 -2.92 -34.46
C PHE A 64 -11.39 -3.30 -35.92
N THR A 65 -10.33 -3.20 -36.70
CA THR A 65 -10.30 -3.78 -38.05
C THR A 65 -9.19 -4.78 -38.17
N ALA A 66 -9.42 -5.87 -38.89
CA ALA A 66 -8.41 -6.87 -39.19
C ALA A 66 -8.38 -7.10 -40.71
N THR A 67 -7.20 -6.99 -41.29
CA THR A 67 -6.98 -7.20 -42.72
C THR A 67 -5.80 -8.13 -42.96
N THR A 68 -5.88 -8.91 -44.04
CA THR A 68 -4.74 -9.70 -44.49
C THR A 68 -4.42 -9.33 -45.93
N ALA A 69 -3.25 -8.75 -46.16
CA ALA A 69 -2.80 -8.36 -47.50
C ALA A 69 -1.32 -8.70 -47.66
N ASN A 70 -0.96 -9.31 -48.83
CA ASN A 70 0.41 -9.69 -49.14
C ASN A 70 1.09 -10.55 -48.09
N GLY A 71 0.35 -11.41 -47.37
CA GLY A 71 0.89 -12.24 -46.32
C GLY A 71 1.06 -11.53 -44.96
N ILE A 72 0.63 -10.28 -44.84
CA ILE A 72 0.68 -9.53 -43.58
C ILE A 72 -0.74 -9.43 -42.98
N ILE A 73 -0.90 -9.90 -41.75
CA ILE A 73 -2.07 -9.60 -40.92
C ILE A 73 -1.84 -8.25 -40.25
N THR A 74 -2.78 -7.35 -40.40
CA THR A 74 -2.83 -6.06 -39.68
C THR A 74 -4.08 -5.99 -38.85
N ILE A 75 -3.93 -5.78 -37.53
CA ILE A 75 -5.02 -5.55 -36.59
C ILE A 75 -4.89 -4.11 -36.10
N ASP A 76 -5.91 -3.31 -36.32
CA ASP A 76 -5.92 -1.90 -35.96
C ASP A 76 -7.07 -1.61 -34.98
N THR A 77 -6.73 -1.14 -33.78
CA THR A 77 -7.67 -0.68 -32.76
C THR A 77 -7.52 0.83 -32.54
N PRO A 78 -8.38 1.48 -31.78
CA PRO A 78 -8.16 2.89 -31.38
C PRO A 78 -6.82 3.16 -30.66
N ALA A 79 -6.21 2.15 -29.99
CA ALA A 79 -5.03 2.33 -29.14
C ALA A 79 -3.75 1.69 -29.69
N LEU A 80 -3.83 0.69 -30.56
CA LEU A 80 -2.66 0.00 -31.08
C LEU A 80 -2.86 -0.44 -32.54
N THR A 81 -1.73 -0.66 -33.22
CA THR A 81 -1.69 -1.34 -34.52
C THR A 81 -0.71 -2.52 -34.41
N LEU A 82 -1.21 -3.73 -34.60
CA LEU A 82 -0.40 -4.94 -34.68
C LEU A 82 -0.17 -5.35 -36.12
N THR A 83 1.06 -5.75 -36.47
CA THR A 83 1.39 -6.36 -37.77
C THR A 83 2.07 -7.69 -37.57
N TYR A 84 1.66 -8.71 -38.34
CA TYR A 84 2.25 -10.04 -38.31
C TYR A 84 2.45 -10.59 -39.71
N ASP A 85 3.67 -11.03 -40.00
CA ASP A 85 4.01 -11.70 -41.25
C ASP A 85 3.69 -13.18 -41.14
N THR A 86 2.68 -13.62 -41.90
CA THR A 86 2.18 -15.02 -41.93
C THR A 86 3.13 -16.01 -42.60
N SER A 87 4.18 -15.53 -43.27
CA SER A 87 5.22 -16.38 -43.86
C SER A 87 6.22 -16.92 -42.84
N ALA A 88 6.24 -16.30 -41.63
CA ALA A 88 7.11 -16.74 -40.55
C ALA A 88 6.55 -18.00 -39.82
N GLU A 89 7.47 -18.86 -39.37
CA GLU A 89 7.08 -20.09 -38.62
C GLU A 89 6.73 -19.82 -37.14
N GLY A 90 6.56 -18.59 -36.73
CA GLY A 90 6.25 -18.14 -35.36
C GLY A 90 6.57 -16.67 -35.16
N PHE A 91 6.65 -16.26 -33.90
CA PHE A 91 6.97 -14.89 -33.54
C PHE A 91 8.48 -14.66 -33.55
N THR A 92 8.91 -13.65 -34.30
CA THR A 92 10.28 -13.13 -34.37
C THR A 92 10.27 -11.60 -34.35
N PRO A 93 11.39 -10.95 -34.08
CA PRO A 93 11.48 -9.47 -34.13
C PRO A 93 11.06 -8.86 -35.48
N ASP A 94 11.24 -9.63 -36.57
CA ASP A 94 10.92 -9.20 -37.93
C ASP A 94 9.46 -9.54 -38.32
N SER A 95 8.87 -10.57 -37.70
CA SER A 95 7.53 -11.05 -38.06
C SER A 95 6.40 -10.41 -37.24
N LEU A 96 6.64 -9.99 -35.99
CA LEU A 96 5.60 -9.45 -35.13
C LEU A 96 6.00 -8.14 -34.49
N SER A 97 5.17 -7.13 -34.70
CA SER A 97 5.33 -5.83 -34.03
C SER A 97 3.99 -5.22 -33.62
N VAL A 98 4.02 -4.39 -32.59
CA VAL A 98 2.88 -3.62 -32.10
C VAL A 98 3.30 -2.17 -31.94
N THR A 99 2.55 -1.27 -32.56
CA THR A 99 2.70 0.19 -32.38
C THR A 99 1.66 0.67 -31.39
N VAL A 100 2.10 1.32 -30.33
CA VAL A 100 1.26 1.97 -29.31
C VAL A 100 0.93 3.38 -29.78
N LYS A 101 -0.35 3.68 -30.09
CA LYS A 101 -0.73 4.95 -30.69
C LYS A 101 -0.61 6.14 -29.73
N ALA A 102 -0.72 5.91 -28.43
CA ALA A 102 -0.68 6.96 -27.42
C ALA A 102 0.66 7.72 -27.39
N ASN A 103 1.78 7.03 -27.64
CA ASN A 103 3.12 7.62 -27.59
C ASN A 103 4.00 7.28 -28.80
N GLY A 104 3.46 6.54 -29.78
CA GLY A 104 4.20 6.12 -30.97
C GLY A 104 5.27 5.05 -30.75
N ALA A 105 5.35 4.46 -29.56
CA ALA A 105 6.30 3.38 -29.26
C ALA A 105 6.00 2.15 -30.13
N VAL A 106 7.06 1.53 -30.65
CA VAL A 106 6.96 0.30 -31.43
C VAL A 106 7.67 -0.81 -30.64
N TRP A 107 6.91 -1.82 -30.26
CA TRP A 107 7.43 -3.07 -29.74
C TRP A 107 7.61 -4.07 -30.87
N ARG A 108 8.71 -4.80 -30.81
CA ARG A 108 8.96 -5.98 -31.64
C ARG A 108 9.07 -7.20 -30.74
N PHE A 109 8.67 -8.36 -31.22
CA PHE A 109 8.77 -9.58 -30.45
C PHE A 109 10.20 -9.79 -29.94
N GLY A 110 10.32 -10.00 -28.61
CA GLY A 110 11.59 -10.13 -27.93
C GLY A 110 12.12 -8.83 -27.28
N ASP A 111 11.54 -7.67 -27.58
CA ASP A 111 11.90 -6.44 -26.88
C ASP A 111 11.43 -6.51 -25.42
N ALA A 112 12.31 -6.13 -24.51
CA ALA A 112 11.97 -5.98 -23.10
C ALA A 112 11.32 -4.61 -22.84
N ALA A 113 10.36 -4.56 -21.90
CA ALA A 113 9.76 -3.30 -21.49
C ALA A 113 10.81 -2.41 -20.79
N ASP A 114 11.21 -1.33 -21.47
CA ASP A 114 12.10 -0.35 -20.87
C ASP A 114 11.38 0.40 -19.73
N ARG A 115 12.10 0.63 -18.64
CA ARG A 115 11.59 1.36 -17.47
C ARG A 115 10.29 0.80 -16.92
N ASN A 116 10.23 -0.53 -16.71
CA ASN A 116 9.16 -1.15 -15.92
C ASN A 116 9.15 -0.55 -14.52
N LEU A 117 7.98 -0.23 -13.99
CA LEU A 117 7.81 0.46 -12.70
C LEU A 117 7.86 -0.48 -11.50
N GLY A 118 8.11 -1.77 -11.73
CA GLY A 118 8.12 -2.79 -10.71
C GLY A 118 6.71 -3.18 -10.25
N GLY A 119 6.62 -4.27 -9.56
CA GLY A 119 5.43 -4.78 -8.91
C GLY A 119 5.67 -4.95 -7.41
N THR A 120 5.80 -6.19 -6.99
CA THR A 120 6.06 -6.55 -5.59
C THR A 120 7.07 -7.69 -5.51
N ALA A 121 7.28 -8.24 -4.33
CA ALA A 121 8.10 -9.42 -4.12
C ALA A 121 7.35 -10.41 -3.21
N ARG A 122 7.63 -11.69 -3.34
CA ARG A 122 7.02 -12.74 -2.54
C ARG A 122 7.24 -12.55 -1.05
N THR A 123 8.45 -12.12 -0.68
CA THR A 123 8.85 -12.00 0.72
C THR A 123 9.94 -10.95 0.91
N LEU A 124 9.96 -10.39 2.12
CA LEU A 124 11.04 -9.58 2.66
C LEU A 124 11.78 -10.31 3.79
N ASP A 125 11.68 -11.65 3.86
CA ASP A 125 12.35 -12.44 4.89
C ASP A 125 13.86 -12.16 4.90
N GLY A 126 14.37 -11.88 6.10
CA GLY A 126 15.77 -11.58 6.31
C GLY A 126 16.25 -10.27 5.67
N ALA A 127 15.36 -9.44 5.13
CA ALA A 127 15.74 -8.21 4.46
C ALA A 127 16.04 -7.09 5.47
N PRO A 128 17.27 -6.54 5.47
CA PRO A 128 17.60 -5.38 6.31
C PRO A 128 17.22 -4.05 5.65
N GLY A 129 16.66 -4.08 4.44
CA GLY A 129 16.31 -2.92 3.62
C GLY A 129 15.79 -3.33 2.25
N PRO A 130 16.02 -2.53 1.20
CA PRO A 130 15.49 -2.77 -0.14
C PRO A 130 15.89 -4.12 -0.74
N VAL A 131 14.93 -4.76 -1.40
CA VAL A 131 15.11 -5.96 -2.23
C VAL A 131 14.65 -5.68 -3.67
N PRO A 132 15.11 -6.45 -4.66
CA PRO A 132 14.58 -6.40 -6.02
C PRO A 132 13.09 -6.75 -6.04
N LEU A 133 12.32 -6.04 -6.87
CA LEU A 133 10.91 -6.33 -7.10
C LEU A 133 10.72 -7.08 -8.42
N GLU A 134 9.71 -7.93 -8.49
CA GLU A 134 9.25 -8.54 -9.74
C GLU A 134 8.73 -7.45 -10.70
N PRO A 135 8.75 -7.69 -12.01
CA PRO A 135 8.15 -6.76 -12.98
C PRO A 135 6.66 -6.55 -12.72
N GLY A 136 6.22 -5.30 -12.85
CA GLY A 136 4.80 -4.94 -12.77
C GLY A 136 4.14 -4.82 -14.13
N LEU A 137 2.83 -4.54 -14.12
CA LEU A 137 2.01 -4.35 -15.33
C LEU A 137 2.19 -2.95 -15.96
N LEU A 138 2.97 -2.08 -15.35
CA LEU A 138 3.12 -0.69 -15.74
C LEU A 138 4.57 -0.38 -16.12
N ALA A 139 4.75 0.41 -17.20
CA ALA A 139 6.07 0.84 -17.66
C ALA A 139 6.01 2.24 -18.27
N ARG A 140 7.07 3.02 -18.11
CA ARG A 140 7.21 4.33 -18.75
C ARG A 140 7.41 4.23 -20.29
N ALA A 141 7.67 3.03 -20.81
CA ALA A 141 7.66 2.76 -22.24
C ALA A 141 6.26 2.87 -22.85
N GLY A 142 5.21 2.83 -22.01
CA GLY A 142 3.81 2.90 -22.42
C GLY A 142 3.21 1.56 -22.85
N TRP A 143 3.97 0.48 -22.63
CA TRP A 143 3.50 -0.89 -22.88
C TRP A 143 4.19 -1.87 -21.93
N THR A 144 3.55 -3.01 -21.68
CA THR A 144 4.11 -4.17 -20.98
C THR A 144 3.61 -5.46 -21.62
N LEU A 145 4.32 -6.54 -21.34
CA LEU A 145 3.98 -7.88 -21.82
C LEU A 145 3.91 -8.83 -20.62
N VAL A 146 2.81 -9.56 -20.51
CA VAL A 146 2.66 -10.67 -19.57
C VAL A 146 2.81 -11.97 -20.36
N ASP A 147 3.75 -12.79 -19.94
CA ASP A 147 3.96 -14.15 -20.50
C ASP A 147 3.25 -15.16 -19.60
N ASP A 148 2.16 -15.74 -20.11
CA ASP A 148 1.35 -16.74 -19.42
C ASP A 148 1.64 -18.17 -19.96
N SER A 149 2.64 -18.33 -20.83
CA SER A 149 2.92 -19.57 -21.58
C SER A 149 3.20 -20.76 -20.67
N ALA A 150 3.87 -20.54 -19.53
CA ALA A 150 4.25 -21.58 -18.58
C ALA A 150 3.21 -21.85 -17.50
N SER A 151 2.19 -20.99 -17.34
CA SER A 151 1.18 -21.12 -16.29
C SER A 151 0.35 -22.38 -16.46
N LEU A 152 0.10 -23.10 -15.38
CA LEU A 152 -0.90 -24.16 -15.35
C LEU A 152 -2.30 -23.59 -15.55
N VAL A 153 -3.24 -24.46 -15.88
CA VAL A 153 -4.61 -24.08 -16.22
C VAL A 153 -5.62 -24.80 -15.33
N LEU A 154 -6.85 -24.32 -15.32
CA LEU A 154 -7.98 -24.97 -14.65
C LEU A 154 -8.74 -25.81 -15.67
N ASP A 155 -8.98 -27.08 -15.35
CA ASP A 155 -9.80 -27.98 -16.18
C ASP A 155 -11.30 -27.64 -16.07
N GLU A 156 -12.14 -28.46 -16.70
CA GLU A 156 -13.60 -28.28 -16.71
C GLU A 156 -14.24 -28.41 -15.31
N ALA A 157 -13.55 -29.06 -14.37
CA ALA A 157 -13.97 -29.15 -12.98
C ALA A 157 -13.46 -27.99 -12.12
N GLY A 158 -12.75 -27.03 -12.71
CA GLY A 158 -12.09 -25.93 -12.01
C GLY A 158 -10.83 -26.36 -11.25
N TRP A 159 -10.26 -27.54 -11.58
CA TRP A 159 -9.09 -28.07 -10.91
C TRP A 159 -7.81 -27.84 -11.71
N ILE A 160 -6.69 -27.73 -10.98
CA ILE A 160 -5.40 -27.42 -11.59
C ILE A 160 -4.94 -28.57 -12.51
N ALA A 161 -4.49 -28.23 -13.71
CA ALA A 161 -4.07 -29.17 -14.75
C ALA A 161 -2.92 -28.59 -15.59
N PRO A 162 -2.09 -29.43 -16.20
CA PRO A 162 -1.08 -28.96 -17.14
C PRO A 162 -1.74 -28.40 -18.41
N ARG A 163 -1.03 -27.49 -19.10
CA ARG A 163 -1.42 -27.03 -20.44
C ARG A 163 -1.34 -28.19 -21.44
N GLY A 164 -2.27 -28.18 -22.40
CA GLY A 164 -2.25 -29.12 -23.54
C GLY A 164 -1.41 -28.64 -24.72
N ALA A 165 -0.77 -27.49 -24.62
CA ALA A 165 -0.04 -26.88 -25.73
C ALA A 165 1.29 -27.60 -26.05
N ALA A 166 1.70 -27.58 -27.33
CA ALA A 166 2.96 -28.15 -27.78
C ALA A 166 4.18 -27.40 -27.16
N PRO A 167 5.32 -28.09 -26.97
CA PRO A 167 6.55 -27.42 -26.57
C PRO A 167 6.90 -26.27 -27.51
N GLY A 168 7.15 -25.07 -26.94
CA GLY A 168 7.45 -23.85 -27.69
C GLY A 168 6.20 -23.04 -28.10
N ALA A 169 5.01 -23.46 -27.69
CA ALA A 169 3.83 -22.58 -27.80
C ALA A 169 3.96 -21.38 -26.87
N LEU A 170 3.47 -20.22 -27.32
CA LEU A 170 3.47 -18.97 -26.55
C LEU A 170 2.04 -18.49 -26.32
N ASP A 171 1.81 -17.87 -25.18
CA ASP A 171 0.57 -17.25 -24.75
C ASP A 171 0.87 -15.95 -24.01
N LEU A 172 0.81 -14.84 -24.74
CA LEU A 172 1.29 -13.54 -24.29
C LEU A 172 0.14 -12.53 -24.26
N TYR A 173 0.18 -11.59 -23.31
CA TYR A 173 -0.77 -10.51 -23.20
C TYR A 173 -0.04 -9.18 -23.31
N PHE A 174 -0.32 -8.44 -24.37
CA PHE A 174 0.30 -7.14 -24.65
C PHE A 174 -0.60 -6.02 -24.20
N PHE A 175 -0.10 -5.21 -23.27
CA PHE A 175 -0.76 -4.05 -22.69
C PHE A 175 -0.22 -2.77 -23.33
N ALA A 176 -1.08 -1.98 -24.02
CA ALA A 176 -0.73 -0.77 -24.76
C ALA A 176 -1.43 0.46 -24.18
N TYR A 177 -1.01 0.91 -23.01
CA TYR A 177 -1.73 1.92 -22.23
C TYR A 177 -1.10 3.32 -22.23
N GLY A 178 0.09 3.48 -22.79
CA GLY A 178 0.79 4.75 -22.71
C GLY A 178 1.08 5.14 -21.26
N ASP A 179 0.52 6.25 -20.82
CA ASP A 179 0.59 6.76 -19.46
C ASP A 179 -0.74 6.60 -18.66
N ASP A 180 -1.73 5.90 -19.20
CA ASP A 180 -3.01 5.63 -18.56
C ASP A 180 -2.92 4.35 -17.69
N TYR A 181 -2.20 4.46 -16.56
CA TYR A 181 -1.90 3.33 -15.68
C TYR A 181 -3.15 2.74 -15.03
N GLN A 182 -4.13 3.57 -14.69
CA GLN A 182 -5.38 3.07 -14.10
C GLN A 182 -6.13 2.17 -15.10
N ALA A 183 -6.23 2.57 -16.37
CA ALA A 183 -6.89 1.74 -17.38
C ALA A 183 -6.16 0.39 -17.61
N ALA A 184 -4.82 0.34 -17.44
CA ALA A 184 -4.09 -0.92 -17.51
C ALA A 184 -4.51 -1.87 -16.39
N LEU A 185 -4.64 -1.37 -15.17
CA LEU A 185 -5.06 -2.14 -14.00
C LEU A 185 -6.54 -2.53 -14.10
N ASP A 186 -7.39 -1.66 -14.61
CA ASP A 186 -8.82 -1.95 -14.83
C ASP A 186 -9.00 -3.10 -15.81
N ASP A 187 -8.30 -3.08 -16.94
CA ASP A 187 -8.38 -4.14 -17.93
C ASP A 187 -7.69 -5.43 -17.45
N PHE A 188 -6.62 -5.33 -16.63
CA PHE A 188 -6.07 -6.50 -15.96
C PHE A 188 -7.10 -7.14 -15.02
N CYS A 189 -7.68 -6.37 -14.10
CA CYS A 189 -8.70 -6.90 -13.18
C CYS A 189 -9.94 -7.43 -13.92
N ARG A 190 -10.28 -6.85 -15.07
CA ARG A 190 -11.38 -7.32 -15.91
C ARG A 190 -11.13 -8.74 -16.45
N ILE A 191 -9.91 -9.06 -16.88
CA ILE A 191 -9.57 -10.38 -17.41
C ILE A 191 -9.08 -11.35 -16.33
N ALA A 192 -8.54 -10.84 -15.23
CA ALA A 192 -8.01 -11.64 -14.13
C ALA A 192 -9.03 -11.89 -13.00
N GLY A 193 -10.04 -11.06 -12.89
CA GLY A 193 -11.01 -11.02 -11.81
C GLY A 193 -10.81 -9.82 -10.87
N PRO A 194 -11.84 -9.38 -10.16
CA PRO A 194 -11.80 -8.19 -9.31
C PRO A 194 -11.01 -8.42 -8.01
N VAL A 195 -10.52 -7.34 -7.43
CA VAL A 195 -10.06 -7.33 -6.04
C VAL A 195 -11.28 -7.56 -5.12
N PRO A 196 -11.28 -8.54 -4.21
CA PRO A 196 -12.40 -8.76 -3.31
C PRO A 196 -12.57 -7.62 -2.30
N MET A 197 -13.82 -7.39 -1.88
CA MET A 197 -14.12 -6.49 -0.77
C MET A 197 -13.68 -7.12 0.54
N VAL A 198 -12.69 -6.52 1.22
CA VAL A 198 -12.20 -7.02 2.50
C VAL A 198 -13.23 -6.78 3.63
N PRO A 199 -13.28 -7.63 4.67
CA PRO A 199 -14.09 -7.36 5.84
C PRO A 199 -13.64 -6.09 6.56
N ARG A 200 -14.59 -5.32 7.13
CA ARG A 200 -14.28 -4.04 7.79
C ARG A 200 -13.38 -4.20 9.00
N TRP A 201 -13.53 -5.29 9.77
CA TRP A 201 -12.68 -5.59 10.92
C TRP A 201 -11.18 -5.75 10.55
N ALA A 202 -10.89 -6.14 9.29
CA ALA A 202 -9.51 -6.25 8.81
C ALA A 202 -8.75 -4.91 8.82
N LEU A 203 -9.46 -3.79 8.79
CA LEU A 203 -8.87 -2.44 8.73
C LEU A 203 -8.47 -1.87 10.09
N GLY A 204 -8.88 -2.52 11.21
CA GLY A 204 -8.44 -2.16 12.55
C GLY A 204 -7.01 -2.63 12.86
N ASN A 205 -6.63 -2.58 14.13
CA ASN A 205 -5.30 -3.02 14.57
C ASN A 205 -5.31 -4.51 14.91
N TRP A 206 -4.23 -5.19 14.55
CA TRP A 206 -4.04 -6.60 14.81
C TRP A 206 -2.91 -6.82 15.78
N TRP A 207 -3.09 -7.80 16.67
CA TRP A 207 -2.03 -8.39 17.47
C TRP A 207 -1.62 -9.73 16.90
N SER A 208 -0.32 -9.93 16.79
CA SER A 208 0.33 -11.18 16.42
C SER A 208 1.71 -11.23 17.05
N ARG A 209 2.17 -12.39 17.49
CA ARG A 209 3.54 -12.63 17.94
C ARG A 209 3.85 -14.11 17.91
N TYR A 210 4.98 -14.49 17.35
CA TYR A 210 5.52 -15.82 17.55
C TYR A 210 5.99 -15.95 19.00
N TRP A 211 5.13 -16.50 19.87
CA TRP A 211 5.37 -16.65 21.30
C TRP A 211 4.49 -17.76 21.87
N PRO A 212 5.02 -18.65 22.77
CA PRO A 212 4.25 -19.72 23.38
C PRO A 212 3.35 -19.19 24.52
N TYR A 213 2.36 -18.38 24.15
CA TYR A 213 1.37 -17.91 25.11
C TYR A 213 0.55 -19.08 25.66
N THR A 214 0.35 -19.10 26.97
CA THR A 214 -0.75 -19.84 27.53
C THR A 214 -2.08 -19.11 27.25
N GLN A 215 -3.18 -19.85 27.26
CA GLN A 215 -4.54 -19.30 27.14
C GLN A 215 -4.77 -18.08 28.05
N ASN A 216 -4.32 -18.19 29.33
CA ASN A 216 -4.52 -17.12 30.31
C ASN A 216 -3.61 -15.90 30.04
N GLU A 217 -2.37 -16.13 29.62
CA GLU A 217 -1.47 -15.02 29.25
C GLU A 217 -1.98 -14.25 28.03
N LEU A 218 -2.50 -14.96 27.02
CA LEU A 218 -3.07 -14.32 25.84
C LEU A 218 -4.34 -13.53 26.20
N ALA A 219 -5.22 -14.09 27.01
CA ALA A 219 -6.40 -13.41 27.51
C ALA A 219 -6.02 -12.16 28.35
N GLY A 220 -5.04 -12.30 29.25
CA GLY A 220 -4.51 -11.18 30.03
C GLY A 220 -3.93 -10.08 29.15
N LEU A 221 -3.18 -10.44 28.11
CA LEU A 221 -2.61 -9.51 27.15
C LEU A 221 -3.70 -8.70 26.41
N MET A 222 -4.81 -9.32 26.00
CA MET A 222 -5.92 -8.61 25.35
C MET A 222 -6.59 -7.64 26.33
N LEU A 223 -6.74 -8.03 27.60
CA LEU A 223 -7.24 -7.14 28.64
C LEU A 223 -6.28 -5.97 28.93
N ASP A 224 -4.97 -6.20 28.86
CA ASP A 224 -3.98 -5.13 28.99
C ASP A 224 -4.10 -4.11 27.85
N PHE A 225 -4.21 -4.54 26.59
CA PHE A 225 -4.47 -3.64 25.46
C PHE A 225 -5.71 -2.77 25.72
N LYS A 226 -6.79 -3.38 26.20
CA LYS A 226 -8.01 -2.67 26.57
C LYS A 226 -7.81 -1.69 27.73
N ALA A 227 -7.07 -2.09 28.77
CA ALA A 227 -6.77 -1.25 29.93
C ALA A 227 -5.87 -0.05 29.58
N TYR A 228 -4.97 -0.20 28.61
CA TYR A 228 -4.15 0.88 28.06
C TYR A 228 -4.88 1.72 27.00
N GLU A 229 -6.15 1.46 26.75
CA GLU A 229 -6.97 2.13 25.74
C GLU A 229 -6.38 2.02 24.33
N ILE A 230 -5.86 0.85 23.98
CA ILE A 230 -5.28 0.56 22.66
C ILE A 230 -6.20 -0.43 21.93
N PRO A 231 -7.01 0.04 20.96
CA PRO A 231 -8.01 -0.79 20.33
C PRO A 231 -7.39 -1.84 19.40
N LEU A 232 -7.94 -3.04 19.43
CA LEU A 232 -7.64 -4.14 18.53
C LEU A 232 -8.92 -4.62 17.84
N SER A 233 -8.77 -5.28 16.69
CA SER A 233 -9.85 -5.95 15.97
C SER A 233 -9.55 -7.42 15.67
N VAL A 234 -8.27 -7.82 15.71
CA VAL A 234 -7.81 -9.18 15.41
C VAL A 234 -6.74 -9.60 16.41
N CYS A 235 -6.84 -10.85 16.85
CA CYS A 235 -5.81 -11.55 17.61
C CYS A 235 -5.41 -12.82 16.84
N ILE A 236 -4.16 -12.87 16.37
CA ILE A 236 -3.59 -14.06 15.73
C ILE A 236 -2.88 -14.89 16.78
N ILE A 237 -3.09 -16.20 16.75
CA ILE A 237 -2.34 -17.17 17.55
C ILE A 237 -1.37 -17.86 16.57
N ASP A 238 -0.09 -17.63 16.81
CA ASP A 238 1.00 -18.16 16.00
C ASP A 238 1.24 -19.65 16.30
N MET A 239 2.15 -20.28 15.61
CA MET A 239 2.35 -21.73 15.49
C MET A 239 2.33 -22.53 16.82
N GLU A 240 2.58 -21.92 17.96
CA GLU A 240 2.53 -22.61 19.26
C GLU A 240 1.07 -22.94 19.71
N TRP A 241 0.04 -22.60 18.89
CA TRP A 241 -1.31 -23.08 19.14
C TRP A 241 -1.41 -24.60 19.01
N HIS A 242 -0.56 -25.21 18.16
CA HIS A 242 -0.51 -26.66 17.96
C HIS A 242 0.72 -27.28 18.65
N ILE A 243 0.78 -28.63 18.63
CA ILE A 243 1.91 -29.38 19.18
C ILE A 243 3.15 -29.18 18.28
N THR A 244 4.17 -28.49 18.79
CA THR A 244 5.45 -28.25 18.10
C THR A 244 6.55 -29.25 18.49
N GLN A 245 6.42 -29.92 19.62
CA GLN A 245 7.33 -30.97 20.10
C GLN A 245 6.72 -32.34 19.83
N THR A 246 6.83 -32.82 18.61
CA THR A 246 6.06 -33.95 18.08
C THR A 246 6.59 -35.32 18.48
N GLY A 247 7.89 -35.43 18.78
CA GLY A 247 8.56 -36.67 19.10
C GLY A 247 8.68 -37.69 17.95
N ASN A 248 8.38 -37.29 16.73
CA ASN A 248 8.47 -38.10 15.50
C ASN A 248 9.23 -37.37 14.38
N ALA A 249 9.04 -37.75 13.12
CA ALA A 249 9.75 -37.16 11.98
C ALA A 249 9.21 -35.82 11.50
N SER A 250 8.08 -35.34 12.06
CA SER A 250 7.59 -33.98 11.77
C SER A 250 8.56 -32.93 12.28
N SER A 251 8.74 -31.85 11.54
CA SER A 251 9.58 -30.71 11.95
C SER A 251 9.01 -29.95 13.16
N GLY A 252 7.71 -30.13 13.42
CA GLY A 252 6.95 -29.34 14.41
C GLY A 252 6.52 -27.96 13.91
N TRP A 253 6.83 -27.60 12.68
CA TRP A 253 6.24 -26.44 12.01
C TRP A 253 4.82 -26.73 11.57
N THR A 254 4.58 -27.88 10.93
CA THR A 254 3.25 -28.36 10.59
C THR A 254 2.55 -28.92 11.81
N GLY A 255 1.30 -28.53 12.02
CA GLY A 255 0.48 -29.10 13.11
C GLY A 255 -0.99 -28.68 12.99
N TYR A 256 -1.87 -29.59 13.47
CA TYR A 256 -3.33 -29.43 13.41
C TYR A 256 -4.01 -29.77 14.75
N THR A 257 -3.25 -30.22 15.72
CA THR A 257 -3.75 -30.59 17.04
C THR A 257 -3.37 -29.51 18.06
N TRP A 258 -4.36 -28.97 18.75
CA TRP A 258 -4.13 -27.98 19.79
C TRP A 258 -3.15 -28.45 20.86
N ASN A 259 -2.22 -27.62 21.21
CA ASN A 259 -1.35 -27.81 22.36
C ASN A 259 -2.14 -27.57 23.65
N ARG A 260 -2.65 -28.66 24.23
CA ARG A 260 -3.48 -28.62 25.44
C ARG A 260 -2.73 -28.19 26.71
N GLU A 261 -1.41 -28.18 26.70
CA GLU A 261 -0.62 -27.61 27.78
C GLU A 261 -0.70 -26.09 27.81
N LEU A 262 -0.73 -25.45 26.62
CA LEU A 262 -0.88 -24.00 26.48
C LEU A 262 -2.35 -23.58 26.41
N PHE A 263 -3.16 -24.30 25.68
CA PHE A 263 -4.60 -24.05 25.48
C PHE A 263 -5.43 -25.24 25.95
N PRO A 264 -5.68 -25.39 27.25
CA PRO A 264 -6.47 -26.50 27.77
C PRO A 264 -7.92 -26.49 27.30
N ASP A 265 -8.48 -25.32 26.98
CA ASP A 265 -9.84 -25.13 26.44
C ASP A 265 -9.82 -24.19 25.22
N PRO A 266 -9.46 -24.67 24.01
CA PRO A 266 -9.41 -23.82 22.83
C PRO A 266 -10.75 -23.19 22.45
N PRO A 267 -11.91 -23.90 22.44
CA PRO A 267 -13.19 -23.28 22.15
C PRO A 267 -13.53 -22.15 23.12
N GLY A 268 -13.26 -22.34 24.41
CA GLY A 268 -13.46 -21.30 25.42
C GLY A 268 -12.51 -20.11 25.23
N SER A 269 -11.28 -20.36 24.79
CA SER A 269 -10.32 -19.31 24.46
C SER A 269 -10.76 -18.47 23.27
N LEU A 270 -11.21 -19.12 22.20
CA LEU A 270 -11.70 -18.43 20.99
C LEU A 270 -13.01 -17.66 21.29
N SER A 271 -13.92 -18.26 22.09
CA SER A 271 -15.14 -17.57 22.54
C SER A 271 -14.82 -16.31 23.33
N PHE A 272 -13.84 -16.36 24.25
CA PHE A 272 -13.38 -15.19 25.01
C PHE A 272 -12.88 -14.08 24.06
N LEU A 273 -12.07 -14.42 23.06
CA LEU A 273 -11.57 -13.43 22.08
C LEU A 273 -12.74 -12.79 21.32
N HIS A 274 -13.72 -13.58 20.88
CA HIS A 274 -14.93 -13.07 20.22
C HIS A 274 -15.78 -12.18 21.15
N GLU A 275 -15.90 -12.53 22.42
CA GLU A 275 -16.59 -11.70 23.43
C GLU A 275 -15.89 -10.35 23.65
N GLN A 276 -14.57 -10.28 23.40
CA GLN A 276 -13.86 -9.00 23.37
C GLN A 276 -14.02 -8.26 22.04
N GLY A 277 -14.74 -8.81 21.06
CA GLY A 277 -14.95 -8.21 19.72
C GLY A 277 -13.79 -8.45 18.76
N LEU A 278 -12.91 -9.41 19.04
CA LEU A 278 -11.76 -9.74 18.22
C LEU A 278 -12.08 -10.86 17.22
N ARG A 279 -11.52 -10.79 16.03
CA ARG A 279 -11.44 -11.92 15.11
C ARG A 279 -10.16 -12.70 15.35
N THR A 280 -10.20 -14.00 15.03
CA THR A 280 -9.12 -14.91 15.35
C THR A 280 -8.59 -15.62 14.12
N ALA A 281 -7.26 -15.79 14.06
CA ALA A 281 -6.60 -16.61 13.06
C ALA A 281 -5.57 -17.52 13.72
N LEU A 282 -5.34 -18.67 13.09
CA LEU A 282 -4.26 -19.58 13.42
C LEU A 282 -3.25 -19.60 12.28
N ASN A 283 -1.96 -19.67 12.63
CA ASN A 283 -0.87 -19.82 11.68
C ASN A 283 -0.78 -21.27 11.18
N LEU A 284 -0.47 -21.46 9.89
CA LEU A 284 -0.36 -22.74 9.22
C LEU A 284 0.92 -22.87 8.40
N HIS A 285 1.56 -24.05 8.50
CA HIS A 285 2.72 -24.50 7.71
C HIS A 285 2.45 -25.95 7.28
N PRO A 286 1.78 -26.22 6.17
CA PRO A 286 1.20 -27.55 5.91
C PRO A 286 2.16 -28.61 5.32
N ALA A 287 3.42 -28.28 5.00
CA ALA A 287 4.30 -29.08 4.15
C ALA A 287 4.61 -30.50 4.65
N ASP A 288 4.72 -30.72 5.96
CA ASP A 288 5.08 -32.03 6.54
C ASP A 288 3.93 -33.05 6.41
N GLY A 289 2.74 -32.60 6.01
CA GLY A 289 1.57 -33.48 5.98
C GLY A 289 1.01 -33.78 7.37
N ILE A 290 0.32 -34.91 7.53
CA ILE A 290 -0.38 -35.25 8.78
C ILE A 290 0.30 -36.49 9.41
N HIS A 291 0.89 -36.30 10.55
CA HIS A 291 1.65 -37.34 11.27
C HIS A 291 0.80 -38.02 12.36
N PRO A 292 1.22 -39.25 12.83
CA PRO A 292 0.46 -40.05 13.80
C PRO A 292 0.20 -39.40 15.16
N HIS A 293 0.91 -38.33 15.53
CA HIS A 293 0.65 -37.60 16.78
C HIS A 293 -0.59 -36.68 16.69
N GLU A 294 -1.06 -36.39 15.47
CA GLU A 294 -2.22 -35.54 15.27
C GLU A 294 -3.51 -36.26 15.67
N GLU A 295 -4.39 -35.58 16.38
CA GLU A 295 -5.71 -36.11 16.76
C GLU A 295 -6.53 -36.53 15.52
N ALA A 296 -6.40 -35.79 14.43
CA ALA A 296 -7.09 -36.02 13.17
C ALA A 296 -6.44 -37.10 12.27
N TYR A 297 -5.22 -37.55 12.59
CA TYR A 297 -4.47 -38.50 11.77
C TYR A 297 -5.25 -39.78 11.43
N PRO A 298 -5.91 -40.48 12.38
CA PRO A 298 -6.62 -41.72 12.04
C PRO A 298 -7.74 -41.54 11.02
N GLU A 299 -8.40 -40.40 11.02
CA GLU A 299 -9.45 -40.09 10.06
C GLU A 299 -8.88 -39.70 8.70
N MET A 300 -7.85 -38.86 8.68
CA MET A 300 -7.13 -38.51 7.45
C MET A 300 -6.56 -39.74 6.75
N ALA A 301 -5.85 -40.60 7.48
CA ALA A 301 -5.27 -41.80 6.95
C ALA A 301 -6.34 -42.71 6.32
N ARG A 302 -7.44 -43.00 7.04
CA ARG A 302 -8.55 -43.82 6.52
C ARG A 302 -9.17 -43.27 5.24
N ARG A 303 -9.43 -41.95 5.18
CA ARG A 303 -9.99 -41.30 3.99
C ARG A 303 -9.11 -41.44 2.75
N LEU A 304 -7.80 -41.48 2.98
CA LEU A 304 -6.80 -41.54 1.90
C LEU A 304 -6.26 -42.95 1.66
N GLY A 305 -6.87 -43.97 2.29
CA GLY A 305 -6.55 -45.38 2.07
C GLY A 305 -5.27 -45.85 2.74
N ILE A 306 -4.77 -45.12 3.74
CA ILE A 306 -3.64 -45.47 4.59
C ILE A 306 -4.19 -46.16 5.83
N ASP A 307 -3.59 -47.30 6.23
CA ASP A 307 -3.94 -47.95 7.50
C ASP A 307 -3.41 -47.12 8.68
N PRO A 308 -4.28 -46.56 9.55
CA PRO A 308 -3.81 -45.79 10.68
C PRO A 308 -2.87 -46.54 11.63
N ALA A 309 -2.97 -47.89 11.67
CA ALA A 309 -2.12 -48.72 12.50
C ALA A 309 -0.68 -48.84 11.96
N SER A 310 -0.44 -48.45 10.71
CA SER A 310 0.91 -48.46 10.11
C SER A 310 1.80 -47.37 10.69
N GLY A 311 1.21 -46.25 11.16
CA GLY A 311 1.93 -45.05 11.56
C GLY A 311 2.58 -44.30 10.39
N GLU A 312 2.23 -44.61 9.14
CA GLU A 312 2.73 -43.93 7.96
C GLU A 312 2.09 -42.51 7.88
N PRO A 313 2.89 -41.42 7.77
CA PRO A 313 2.34 -40.09 7.63
C PRO A 313 1.51 -39.91 6.35
N VAL A 314 0.48 -39.14 6.40
CA VAL A 314 -0.28 -38.69 5.22
C VAL A 314 0.48 -37.56 4.55
N PRO A 315 1.03 -37.73 3.34
CA PRO A 315 1.79 -36.67 2.67
C PRO A 315 0.89 -35.52 2.23
N HIS A 316 1.42 -34.30 2.29
CA HIS A 316 0.72 -33.11 1.80
C HIS A 316 0.71 -33.07 0.26
N ASP A 317 -0.46 -33.08 -0.35
CA ASP A 317 -0.63 -32.91 -1.81
C ASP A 317 -2.01 -32.33 -2.15
N LEU A 318 -2.13 -31.00 -2.16
CA LEU A 318 -3.37 -30.32 -2.54
C LEU A 318 -3.72 -30.40 -4.03
N THR A 319 -2.89 -31.04 -4.85
CA THR A 319 -3.25 -31.34 -6.25
C THR A 319 -4.15 -32.58 -6.35
N ASP A 320 -4.21 -33.40 -5.29
CA ASP A 320 -5.16 -34.51 -5.18
C ASP A 320 -6.50 -34.02 -4.61
N PRO A 321 -7.60 -34.08 -5.41
CA PRO A 321 -8.91 -33.65 -4.90
C PRO A 321 -9.40 -34.41 -3.67
N ALA A 322 -8.99 -35.70 -3.51
CA ALA A 322 -9.36 -36.48 -2.33
C ALA A 322 -8.62 -36.00 -1.08
N PHE A 323 -7.33 -35.65 -1.22
CA PHE A 323 -6.58 -35.03 -0.14
C PHE A 323 -7.16 -33.67 0.21
N ALA A 324 -7.44 -32.80 -0.77
CA ALA A 324 -7.99 -31.47 -0.54
C ALA A 324 -9.33 -31.53 0.20
N ALA A 325 -10.22 -32.45 -0.18
CA ALA A 325 -11.49 -32.64 0.52
C ALA A 325 -11.29 -33.07 1.98
N ALA A 326 -10.40 -34.06 2.22
CA ALA A 326 -10.10 -34.50 3.58
C ALA A 326 -9.43 -33.38 4.39
N TYR A 327 -8.51 -32.64 3.79
CA TYR A 327 -7.77 -31.53 4.38
C TYR A 327 -8.70 -30.46 4.93
N PHE A 328 -9.70 -30.01 4.17
CA PHE A 328 -10.66 -29.02 4.65
C PHE A 328 -11.66 -29.63 5.65
N GLU A 329 -12.29 -30.75 5.30
CA GLU A 329 -13.36 -31.31 6.11
C GLU A 329 -12.91 -31.87 7.45
N VAL A 330 -11.68 -32.41 7.54
CA VAL A 330 -11.20 -33.07 8.76
C VAL A 330 -10.33 -32.15 9.60
N LEU A 331 -9.51 -31.30 8.97
CA LEU A 331 -8.54 -30.48 9.70
C LEU A 331 -9.05 -29.05 9.99
N HIS A 332 -9.70 -28.40 8.99
CA HIS A 332 -10.01 -26.96 9.07
C HIS A 332 -11.44 -26.67 9.53
N HIS A 333 -12.45 -27.30 8.95
CA HIS A 333 -13.85 -27.04 9.31
C HIS A 333 -14.16 -27.25 10.80
N PRO A 334 -13.60 -28.23 11.50
CA PRO A 334 -13.80 -28.35 12.95
C PRO A 334 -13.20 -27.19 13.75
N GLN A 335 -12.06 -26.64 13.32
CA GLN A 335 -11.43 -25.48 13.97
C GLN A 335 -12.25 -24.21 13.73
N GLU A 336 -12.73 -24.01 12.51
CA GLU A 336 -13.60 -22.90 12.13
C GLU A 336 -14.93 -22.96 12.90
N ALA A 337 -15.51 -24.14 13.03
CA ALA A 337 -16.70 -24.36 13.85
C ALA A 337 -16.46 -24.07 15.34
N SER A 338 -15.20 -24.15 15.80
CA SER A 338 -14.81 -23.82 17.17
C SER A 338 -14.49 -22.34 17.37
N GLY A 339 -14.44 -21.54 16.29
CA GLY A 339 -14.28 -20.10 16.38
C GLY A 339 -13.06 -19.51 15.66
N VAL A 340 -12.36 -20.27 14.80
CA VAL A 340 -11.33 -19.70 13.91
C VAL A 340 -12.01 -18.96 12.76
N ASP A 341 -11.74 -17.66 12.61
CA ASP A 341 -12.38 -16.83 11.58
C ASP A 341 -11.67 -16.90 10.22
N PHE A 342 -10.35 -17.04 10.23
CA PHE A 342 -9.55 -17.15 9.00
C PHE A 342 -8.18 -17.78 9.28
N TRP A 343 -7.40 -18.05 8.22
CA TRP A 343 -6.12 -18.74 8.32
C TRP A 343 -4.96 -17.84 7.90
N TRP A 344 -3.84 -17.95 8.64
CA TRP A 344 -2.56 -17.40 8.23
C TRP A 344 -1.72 -18.49 7.59
N LEU A 345 -1.63 -18.44 6.27
CA LEU A 345 -0.88 -19.37 5.42
C LEU A 345 0.53 -18.81 5.23
N ASP A 346 1.48 -19.39 5.95
CA ASP A 346 2.87 -18.96 5.89
C ASP A 346 3.69 -19.91 5.00
N TRP A 347 5.01 -19.85 5.06
CA TRP A 347 5.90 -20.75 4.34
C TRP A 347 5.60 -22.22 4.61
N GLN A 348 6.38 -23.11 3.92
CA GLN A 348 6.31 -24.55 4.09
C GLN A 348 4.95 -25.15 3.64
N GLU A 349 4.45 -24.63 2.55
CA GLU A 349 3.32 -25.19 1.82
C GLU A 349 3.70 -26.42 0.97
N GLY A 350 5.02 -26.80 0.97
CA GLY A 350 5.61 -27.88 0.17
C GLY A 350 6.04 -27.41 -1.21
N ASP A 351 7.14 -27.98 -1.69
CA ASP A 351 7.71 -27.74 -3.02
C ASP A 351 7.50 -28.92 -4.00
N LYS A 352 6.94 -30.00 -3.51
CA LYS A 352 6.72 -31.23 -4.26
C LYS A 352 5.24 -31.48 -4.48
N THR A 353 4.83 -31.42 -5.72
CA THR A 353 3.49 -31.80 -6.16
C THR A 353 3.59 -32.80 -7.32
N ARG A 354 2.45 -33.40 -7.67
CA ARG A 354 2.36 -34.26 -8.89
C ARG A 354 2.40 -33.43 -10.18
N LEU A 355 2.28 -32.12 -10.08
CA LEU A 355 2.24 -31.20 -11.22
C LEU A 355 3.50 -30.36 -11.25
N GLU A 356 4.34 -30.59 -12.23
CA GLU A 356 5.52 -29.77 -12.48
C GLU A 356 5.12 -28.34 -12.84
N GLY A 357 5.83 -27.38 -12.28
CA GLY A 357 5.60 -25.95 -12.53
C GLY A 357 4.47 -25.31 -11.70
N LEU A 358 3.83 -26.06 -10.79
CA LEU A 358 2.85 -25.49 -9.89
C LEU A 358 3.51 -24.61 -8.84
N ASP A 359 3.05 -23.37 -8.70
CA ASP A 359 3.29 -22.57 -7.50
C ASP A 359 2.36 -23.07 -6.38
N THR A 360 2.92 -23.80 -5.42
CA THR A 360 2.17 -24.40 -4.31
C THR A 360 1.50 -23.35 -3.44
N LEU A 361 2.15 -22.20 -3.24
CA LEU A 361 1.60 -21.09 -2.46
C LEU A 361 0.37 -20.50 -3.12
N TRP A 362 0.43 -20.24 -4.44
CA TRP A 362 -0.73 -19.73 -5.16
C TRP A 362 -1.92 -20.69 -5.06
N TRP A 363 -1.68 -22.00 -5.23
CA TRP A 363 -2.72 -23.02 -5.18
C TRP A 363 -3.32 -23.18 -3.79
N LEU A 364 -2.50 -23.10 -2.74
CA LEU A 364 -2.94 -23.08 -1.34
C LEU A 364 -3.83 -21.86 -1.07
N ASN A 365 -3.40 -20.67 -1.51
CA ASN A 365 -4.18 -19.44 -1.37
C ASN A 365 -5.54 -19.54 -2.07
N HIS A 366 -5.53 -20.06 -3.29
CA HIS A 366 -6.74 -20.26 -4.09
C HIS A 366 -7.77 -21.15 -3.36
N LEU A 367 -7.33 -22.32 -2.92
CA LEU A 367 -8.20 -23.28 -2.28
C LEU A 367 -8.73 -22.79 -0.93
N HIS A 368 -7.86 -22.24 -0.06
CA HIS A 368 -8.28 -21.71 1.23
C HIS A 368 -9.24 -20.54 1.10
N PHE A 369 -9.01 -19.65 0.14
CA PHE A 369 -9.90 -18.53 -0.10
C PHE A 369 -11.28 -18.98 -0.55
N LEU A 370 -11.36 -19.94 -1.46
CA LEU A 370 -12.62 -20.49 -1.93
C LEU A 370 -13.35 -21.29 -0.82
N ASP A 371 -12.59 -22.07 -0.04
CA ASP A 371 -13.17 -22.86 1.04
C ASP A 371 -13.76 -21.99 2.14
N LEU A 372 -13.10 -20.90 2.53
CA LEU A 372 -13.65 -19.94 3.49
C LEU A 372 -14.92 -19.24 2.98
N GLY A 373 -15.12 -19.17 1.66
CA GLY A 373 -16.32 -18.68 1.02
C GLY A 373 -17.43 -19.72 0.79
N ARG A 374 -17.27 -20.97 1.25
CA ARG A 374 -18.17 -22.10 0.94
C ARG A 374 -19.62 -21.93 1.35
N ASP A 375 -19.87 -21.08 2.36
CA ASP A 375 -21.25 -20.77 2.81
C ASP A 375 -21.99 -19.81 1.86
N GLY A 376 -21.27 -19.17 0.91
CA GLY A 376 -21.79 -18.19 -0.03
C GLY A 376 -22.34 -16.92 0.63
N ARG A 377 -22.07 -16.70 1.91
CA ARG A 377 -22.59 -15.59 2.72
C ARG A 377 -21.50 -14.73 3.32
N THR A 378 -20.46 -15.35 3.89
CA THR A 378 -19.34 -14.66 4.54
C THR A 378 -18.31 -14.26 3.48
N ARG A 379 -17.70 -13.10 3.65
CA ARG A 379 -16.58 -12.68 2.79
C ARG A 379 -15.38 -13.58 3.07
N PRO A 380 -14.88 -14.31 2.07
CA PRO A 380 -13.68 -15.08 2.22
C PRO A 380 -12.50 -14.14 2.47
N PHE A 381 -11.57 -14.59 3.31
CA PHE A 381 -10.44 -13.79 3.74
C PHE A 381 -9.31 -14.70 4.20
N ILE A 382 -8.12 -14.53 3.67
CA ILE A 382 -6.92 -15.26 4.09
C ILE A 382 -5.79 -14.28 4.40
N PHE A 383 -4.82 -14.75 5.13
CA PHE A 383 -3.60 -14.01 5.40
C PHE A 383 -2.42 -14.86 4.90
N SER A 384 -1.77 -14.45 3.81
CA SER A 384 -0.76 -15.25 3.14
C SER A 384 0.26 -14.38 2.41
N ARG A 385 1.15 -14.99 1.62
CA ARG A 385 2.19 -14.30 0.85
C ARG A 385 1.78 -14.09 -0.60
N TRP A 386 2.54 -13.29 -1.33
CA TRP A 386 2.36 -13.08 -2.78
C TRP A 386 2.71 -14.34 -3.57
N GLY A 387 1.77 -14.87 -4.32
CA GLY A 387 1.85 -16.05 -5.17
C GLY A 387 1.86 -15.77 -6.68
N GLY A 388 2.27 -14.56 -7.11
CA GLY A 388 2.32 -14.18 -8.53
C GLY A 388 1.03 -13.52 -9.04
N LEU A 389 1.01 -13.17 -10.33
CA LEU A 389 -0.15 -12.54 -10.97
C LEU A 389 -1.41 -13.39 -10.79
N GLY A 390 -2.52 -12.74 -10.47
CA GLY A 390 -3.77 -13.39 -10.08
C GLY A 390 -3.97 -13.51 -8.57
N ASN A 391 -2.92 -13.35 -7.76
CA ASN A 391 -3.04 -13.45 -6.29
C ASN A 391 -3.80 -12.27 -5.63
N HIS A 392 -4.04 -11.18 -6.37
CA HIS A 392 -4.88 -10.07 -5.92
C HIS A 392 -6.33 -10.50 -5.59
N ARG A 393 -6.77 -11.65 -6.09
CA ARG A 393 -8.08 -12.26 -5.77
C ARG A 393 -8.15 -12.84 -4.37
N TYR A 394 -7.02 -13.00 -3.68
CA TYR A 394 -6.93 -13.68 -2.38
C TYR A 394 -6.30 -12.77 -1.31
N PRO A 395 -7.00 -11.68 -0.88
CA PRO A 395 -6.46 -10.83 0.17
C PRO A 395 -6.41 -11.58 1.50
N ILE A 396 -5.41 -11.26 2.31
CA ILE A 396 -4.41 -10.21 2.26
C ILE A 396 -3.01 -10.80 2.18
N GLY A 397 -2.04 -9.94 1.84
CA GLY A 397 -0.63 -10.29 1.83
C GLY A 397 0.08 -10.07 3.17
N PHE A 398 1.04 -10.91 3.44
CA PHE A 398 2.01 -10.82 4.53
C PHE A 398 3.40 -10.65 3.91
N SER A 399 4.11 -9.56 4.27
CA SER A 399 5.36 -9.22 3.60
C SER A 399 6.57 -10.03 4.06
N GLY A 400 6.48 -10.74 5.18
CA GLY A 400 7.56 -11.60 5.66
C GLY A 400 8.37 -11.00 6.80
N ASP A 401 9.38 -11.75 7.20
CA ASP A 401 10.18 -11.59 8.40
C ASP A 401 11.31 -10.58 8.22
N THR A 402 11.00 -9.29 8.14
CA THR A 402 12.00 -8.24 7.96
C THR A 402 12.89 -8.06 9.19
N TRP A 403 14.10 -7.56 8.97
CA TRP A 403 14.96 -7.16 10.10
C TRP A 403 14.48 -5.86 10.75
N VAL A 404 14.76 -5.74 12.05
CA VAL A 404 14.50 -4.54 12.86
C VAL A 404 15.55 -3.49 12.51
N THR A 405 15.36 -2.76 11.43
CA THR A 405 16.29 -1.74 10.93
C THR A 405 15.57 -0.54 10.35
N TRP A 406 16.23 0.60 10.36
CA TRP A 406 15.79 1.80 9.64
C TRP A 406 15.72 1.59 8.12
N GLY A 407 16.61 0.72 7.57
CA GLY A 407 16.57 0.36 6.16
C GLY A 407 15.29 -0.40 5.77
N SER A 408 14.85 -1.33 6.62
CA SER A 408 13.57 -2.04 6.42
C SER A 408 12.39 -1.08 6.47
N LEU A 409 12.33 -0.20 7.48
CA LEU A 409 11.28 0.82 7.54
C LEU A 409 11.32 1.75 6.32
N GLY A 410 12.52 2.19 5.91
CA GLY A 410 12.70 3.09 4.77
C GLY A 410 12.24 2.50 3.43
N PHE A 411 12.22 1.19 3.31
CA PHE A 411 11.77 0.51 2.10
C PHE A 411 10.25 0.29 2.05
N GLN A 412 9.57 0.22 3.20
CA GLN A 412 8.15 -0.13 3.25
C GLN A 412 7.23 0.79 2.43
N PRO A 413 7.36 2.12 2.43
CA PRO A 413 6.52 2.98 1.61
C PRO A 413 6.56 2.63 0.12
N TYR A 414 7.76 2.42 -0.41
CA TYR A 414 7.97 2.05 -1.81
C TYR A 414 7.42 0.66 -2.10
N PHE A 415 7.79 -0.33 -1.30
CA PHE A 415 7.33 -1.72 -1.45
C PHE A 415 5.81 -1.83 -1.45
N THR A 416 5.16 -1.16 -0.49
CA THR A 416 3.70 -1.19 -0.35
C THR A 416 3.00 -0.51 -1.52
N ALA A 417 3.51 0.64 -1.94
CA ALA A 417 2.90 1.41 -3.02
C ALA A 417 3.04 0.73 -4.39
N THR A 418 4.23 0.19 -4.71
CA THR A 418 4.47 -0.46 -6.01
C THR A 418 3.68 -1.74 -6.20
N ALA A 419 3.24 -2.41 -5.14
CA ALA A 419 2.36 -3.57 -5.23
C ALA A 419 1.03 -3.26 -5.95
N ALA A 420 0.60 -2.00 -5.94
CA ALA A 420 -0.54 -1.54 -6.71
C ALA A 420 -0.35 -1.73 -8.23
N ASN A 421 0.90 -1.74 -8.74
CA ASN A 421 1.21 -1.97 -10.15
C ASN A 421 0.86 -3.38 -10.64
N VAL A 422 0.50 -4.29 -9.74
CA VAL A 422 0.04 -5.66 -10.03
C VAL A 422 -1.32 -5.95 -9.40
N GLY A 423 -2.05 -4.92 -9.00
CA GLY A 423 -3.36 -5.05 -8.36
C GLY A 423 -3.32 -5.59 -6.92
N TYR A 424 -2.15 -5.76 -6.29
CA TYR A 424 -1.99 -6.39 -4.99
C TYR A 424 -1.80 -5.35 -3.87
N GLY A 425 -2.89 -4.69 -3.47
CA GLY A 425 -2.84 -3.51 -2.58
C GLY A 425 -3.05 -3.79 -1.08
N TRP A 426 -3.25 -5.05 -0.66
CA TRP A 426 -3.59 -5.39 0.72
C TRP A 426 -2.42 -6.03 1.47
N TRP A 427 -1.32 -5.28 1.65
CA TRP A 427 -0.17 -5.74 2.41
C TRP A 427 -0.32 -5.52 3.91
N SER A 428 0.06 -6.54 4.69
CA SER A 428 0.35 -6.49 6.12
C SER A 428 1.85 -6.64 6.34
N HIS A 429 2.44 -5.74 7.11
CA HIS A 429 3.85 -5.77 7.47
C HIS A 429 4.02 -6.19 8.93
N ASP A 430 5.20 -6.67 9.28
CA ASP A 430 5.62 -6.86 10.67
C ASP A 430 5.99 -5.50 11.25
N ILE A 431 4.99 -4.77 11.79
CA ILE A 431 5.19 -3.43 12.32
C ILE A 431 6.12 -3.49 13.53
N GLY A 432 7.27 -2.84 13.40
CA GLY A 432 8.38 -2.89 14.33
C GLY A 432 9.58 -3.71 13.79
N GLY A 433 9.40 -4.46 12.71
CA GLY A 433 10.31 -5.47 12.20
C GLY A 433 10.15 -6.80 12.93
N HIS A 434 10.52 -7.92 12.30
CA HIS A 434 10.30 -9.25 12.83
C HIS A 434 11.40 -9.71 13.76
N ALA A 435 12.64 -9.73 13.28
CA ALA A 435 13.78 -10.32 13.97
C ALA A 435 15.07 -9.55 13.66
N SER A 436 16.17 -9.96 14.31
CA SER A 436 17.50 -9.40 14.07
C SER A 436 17.56 -7.87 14.22
N GLY A 437 18.66 -7.24 13.78
CA GLY A 437 18.79 -5.78 13.87
C GLY A 437 18.95 -5.26 15.30
N ILE A 438 18.50 -4.02 15.50
CA ILE A 438 18.62 -3.32 16.78
C ILE A 438 17.26 -2.74 17.17
N GLU A 439 16.76 -3.14 18.31
CA GLU A 439 15.54 -2.57 18.88
C GLU A 439 15.80 -1.16 19.41
N GLU A 440 15.05 -0.22 18.89
CA GLU A 440 15.10 1.18 19.30
C GLU A 440 13.67 1.71 19.53
N PRO A 441 13.39 2.39 20.65
CA PRO A 441 12.06 2.97 20.91
C PRO A 441 11.58 3.92 19.80
N GLU A 442 12.49 4.73 19.24
CA GLU A 442 12.19 5.63 18.14
C GLU A 442 11.84 4.87 16.85
N LEU A 443 12.61 3.85 16.50
CA LEU A 443 12.32 3.02 15.32
C LEU A 443 10.94 2.36 15.43
N TYR A 444 10.62 1.78 16.60
CA TYR A 444 9.31 1.22 16.86
C TYR A 444 8.18 2.25 16.71
N ALA A 445 8.34 3.44 17.32
CA ALA A 445 7.34 4.51 17.20
C ALA A 445 7.11 4.93 15.75
N ARG A 446 8.18 5.04 14.94
CA ARG A 446 8.08 5.36 13.50
C ARG A 446 7.43 4.24 12.69
N TRP A 447 7.71 2.98 13.00
CA TRP A 447 7.01 1.85 12.39
C TRP A 447 5.50 1.89 12.68
N VAL A 448 5.12 2.15 13.93
CA VAL A 448 3.70 2.27 14.32
C VAL A 448 3.03 3.43 13.59
N GLN A 449 3.69 4.59 13.47
CA GLN A 449 3.18 5.74 12.73
C GLN A 449 3.02 5.44 11.24
N TYR A 450 4.00 4.77 10.61
CA TYR A 450 3.88 4.28 9.24
C TYR A 450 2.71 3.30 9.11
N GLY A 451 2.57 2.38 10.04
CA GLY A 451 1.51 1.37 10.07
C GLY A 451 0.10 1.94 10.03
N VAL A 452 -0.13 3.11 10.62
CA VAL A 452 -1.44 3.79 10.55
C VAL A 452 -1.86 4.06 9.10
N PHE A 453 -0.90 4.43 8.26
CA PHE A 453 -1.10 4.77 6.84
C PHE A 453 -0.67 3.62 5.90
N SER A 454 -0.60 2.40 6.39
CA SER A 454 -0.44 1.17 5.60
C SER A 454 -1.81 0.49 5.36
N PRO A 455 -1.93 -0.44 4.40
CA PRO A 455 -3.21 -1.09 4.13
C PRO A 455 -3.75 -1.87 5.34
N ILE A 456 -2.91 -2.68 5.98
CA ILE A 456 -3.26 -3.48 7.17
C ILE A 456 -2.27 -3.17 8.29
N PHE A 457 -2.79 -2.92 9.48
CA PHE A 457 -1.98 -2.65 10.67
C PHE A 457 -1.84 -3.90 11.54
N ARG A 458 -0.66 -4.49 11.61
CA ARG A 458 -0.38 -5.67 12.43
C ARG A 458 0.93 -5.52 13.19
N LEU A 459 0.89 -5.54 14.51
CA LEU A 459 2.08 -5.71 15.34
C LEU A 459 2.51 -7.18 15.30
N HIS A 460 3.79 -7.43 15.02
CA HIS A 460 4.34 -8.79 15.02
C HIS A 460 5.84 -8.82 15.29
N SER A 461 6.32 -9.88 15.87
CA SER A 461 7.76 -10.18 16.06
C SER A 461 8.00 -11.66 16.30
N THR A 462 9.25 -12.06 16.12
CA THR A 462 9.75 -13.40 16.44
C THR A 462 9.75 -13.71 17.93
N ARG A 463 10.02 -14.99 18.27
CA ARG A 463 10.17 -15.51 19.63
C ARG A 463 11.46 -15.02 20.28
N SER A 464 11.44 -13.82 20.79
CA SER A 464 12.52 -13.22 21.54
C SER A 464 11.99 -12.32 22.65
N ALA A 465 12.53 -12.44 23.85
CA ALA A 465 12.21 -11.55 24.96
C ALA A 465 12.65 -10.10 24.71
N PHE A 466 13.51 -9.87 23.73
CA PHE A 466 14.07 -8.55 23.41
C PHE A 466 13.36 -7.86 22.23
N HIS A 467 12.52 -8.56 21.46
CA HIS A 467 11.71 -7.96 20.41
C HIS A 467 10.34 -7.56 20.97
N GLU A 468 10.24 -6.34 21.47
CA GLU A 468 9.03 -5.83 22.12
C GLU A 468 8.08 -5.17 21.10
N ARG A 469 6.81 -5.57 21.14
CA ARG A 469 5.76 -4.98 20.32
C ARG A 469 4.57 -4.44 21.12
N ARG A 470 4.53 -4.74 22.41
CA ARG A 470 3.53 -4.14 23.32
C ARG A 470 3.90 -2.68 23.54
N PRO A 471 3.02 -1.71 23.24
CA PRO A 471 3.35 -0.28 23.42
C PRO A 471 3.87 0.10 24.82
N TRP A 472 3.42 -0.61 25.85
CA TRP A 472 3.84 -0.37 27.25
C TRP A 472 5.11 -1.12 27.66
N GLY A 473 5.64 -2.00 26.81
CA GLY A 473 6.80 -2.83 27.16
C GLY A 473 8.16 -2.14 26.97
N TRP A 474 8.19 -0.89 26.53
CA TRP A 474 9.41 -0.14 26.23
C TRP A 474 9.99 0.64 27.43
N ASP A 475 9.32 0.65 28.58
CA ASP A 475 9.66 1.54 29.72
C ASP A 475 9.78 3.05 29.31
N ASP A 476 9.11 3.43 28.26
CA ASP A 476 9.12 4.78 27.68
C ASP A 476 7.68 5.32 27.56
N ALA A 477 7.36 6.30 28.38
CA ALA A 477 6.03 6.90 28.42
C ALA A 477 5.67 7.66 27.12
N GLU A 478 6.67 8.21 26.41
CA GLU A 478 6.45 8.87 25.13
C GLU A 478 6.08 7.84 24.05
N VAL A 479 6.80 6.74 23.96
CA VAL A 479 6.51 5.65 23.02
C VAL A 479 5.13 5.05 23.29
N LEU A 480 4.78 4.77 24.54
CA LEU A 480 3.44 4.30 24.90
C LEU A 480 2.35 5.27 24.43
N ARG A 481 2.53 6.55 24.75
CA ARG A 481 1.55 7.58 24.35
C ARG A 481 1.40 7.64 22.82
N LEU A 482 2.52 7.70 22.10
CA LEU A 482 2.53 7.81 20.64
C LEU A 482 1.93 6.57 19.96
N ALA A 483 2.30 5.38 20.41
CA ALA A 483 1.75 4.14 19.86
C ALA A 483 0.24 4.04 20.13
N ARG A 484 -0.22 4.38 21.35
CA ARG A 484 -1.64 4.42 21.68
C ARG A 484 -2.40 5.39 20.78
N GLU A 485 -1.93 6.64 20.67
CA GLU A 485 -2.56 7.68 19.83
C GLU A 485 -2.60 7.25 18.35
N ALA A 486 -1.53 6.66 17.84
CA ALA A 486 -1.45 6.14 16.47
C ALA A 486 -2.44 4.98 16.24
N MET A 487 -2.51 4.01 17.14
CA MET A 487 -3.43 2.87 17.02
C MET A 487 -4.89 3.29 17.18
N GLN A 488 -5.18 4.30 18.01
CA GLN A 488 -6.51 4.93 18.08
C GLN A 488 -6.84 5.68 16.79
N LEU A 489 -5.88 6.39 16.19
CA LEU A 489 -6.05 7.06 14.90
C LEU A 489 -6.36 6.05 13.78
N ARG A 490 -5.72 4.88 13.80
CA ARG A 490 -6.02 3.82 12.83
C ARG A 490 -7.50 3.41 12.88
N HIS A 491 -8.07 3.20 14.06
CA HIS A 491 -9.49 2.88 14.21
C HIS A 491 -10.39 4.06 13.80
N ARG A 492 -9.97 5.29 14.07
CA ARG A 492 -10.71 6.47 13.60
C ARG A 492 -10.77 6.56 12.07
N LEU A 493 -9.74 6.09 11.36
CA LEU A 493 -9.67 6.09 9.90
C LEU A 493 -10.55 5.00 9.25
N ILE A 494 -11.14 4.07 9.98
CA ILE A 494 -11.91 2.95 9.40
C ILE A 494 -13.03 3.40 8.44
N PRO A 495 -13.86 4.42 8.72
CA PRO A 495 -14.87 4.87 7.76
C PRO A 495 -14.28 5.32 6.43
N TYR A 496 -13.16 6.04 6.47
CA TYR A 496 -12.42 6.45 5.29
C TYR A 496 -11.82 5.24 4.55
N LEU A 497 -11.08 4.38 5.26
CA LEU A 497 -10.43 3.19 4.70
C LEU A 497 -11.43 2.19 4.13
N TYR A 498 -12.58 2.02 4.79
CA TYR A 498 -13.60 1.09 4.31
C TYR A 498 -14.26 1.58 3.01
N THR A 499 -14.46 2.88 2.89
CA THR A 499 -14.86 3.49 1.62
C THR A 499 -13.80 3.26 0.53
N MET A 500 -12.50 3.37 0.89
CA MET A 500 -11.42 3.05 -0.07
C MET A 500 -11.37 1.56 -0.42
N ALA A 501 -11.71 0.66 0.52
CA ALA A 501 -11.84 -0.77 0.22
C ALA A 501 -12.98 -1.06 -0.76
N TRP A 502 -14.09 -0.35 -0.63
CA TRP A 502 -15.17 -0.38 -1.61
C TRP A 502 -14.70 0.07 -3.00
N ARG A 503 -13.97 1.18 -3.09
CA ARG A 503 -13.41 1.67 -4.35
C ARG A 503 -12.36 0.73 -4.94
N ALA A 504 -11.54 0.09 -4.12
CA ALA A 504 -10.62 -0.95 -4.57
C ALA A 504 -11.36 -2.13 -5.21
N HIS A 505 -12.51 -2.52 -4.65
CA HIS A 505 -13.35 -3.59 -5.17
C HIS A 505 -14.09 -3.21 -6.46
N THR A 506 -14.62 -2.00 -6.55
CA THR A 506 -15.51 -1.58 -7.64
C THR A 506 -14.82 -0.80 -8.74
N GLU A 507 -13.72 -0.10 -8.43
CA GLU A 507 -13.03 0.84 -9.31
C GLU A 507 -11.55 0.47 -9.51
N ASN A 508 -11.06 -0.61 -8.87
CA ASN A 508 -9.64 -1.02 -8.84
C ASN A 508 -8.70 0.09 -8.33
N VAL A 509 -9.24 1.05 -7.57
CA VAL A 509 -8.47 2.15 -6.97
C VAL A 509 -8.01 1.71 -5.58
N LEU A 510 -6.81 1.14 -5.51
CA LEU A 510 -6.25 0.61 -4.26
C LEU A 510 -5.95 1.72 -3.24
N PRO A 511 -6.00 1.43 -1.92
CA PRO A 511 -5.86 2.45 -0.90
C PRO A 511 -4.46 3.07 -0.80
N VAL A 512 -3.42 2.35 -1.19
CA VAL A 512 -2.03 2.84 -1.24
C VAL A 512 -1.50 2.69 -2.65
N ARG A 513 -1.10 3.80 -3.27
CA ARG A 513 -0.61 3.81 -4.66
C ARG A 513 0.58 4.76 -4.81
N PRO A 514 1.52 4.47 -5.73
CA PRO A 514 2.58 5.41 -6.08
C PRO A 514 2.01 6.72 -6.65
N MET A 515 2.72 7.81 -6.47
CA MET A 515 2.31 9.13 -6.93
C MET A 515 2.06 9.20 -8.45
N TYR A 516 2.77 8.39 -9.25
CA TYR A 516 2.62 8.38 -10.70
C TYR A 516 1.31 7.76 -11.20
N HIS A 517 0.51 7.08 -10.35
CA HIS A 517 -0.83 6.63 -10.76
C HIS A 517 -1.75 7.81 -11.07
N GLU A 518 -1.66 8.87 -10.27
CA GLU A 518 -2.47 10.08 -10.46
C GLU A 518 -1.73 11.16 -11.29
N HIS A 519 -0.39 11.12 -11.30
CA HIS A 519 0.45 12.11 -11.96
C HIS A 519 1.49 11.48 -12.91
N PRO A 520 1.04 10.70 -13.93
CA PRO A 520 1.96 9.90 -14.75
C PRO A 520 2.89 10.74 -15.63
N ARG A 521 2.58 12.02 -15.86
CA ARG A 521 3.39 12.94 -16.68
C ARG A 521 4.34 13.81 -15.87
N ALA A 522 4.23 13.81 -14.55
CA ALA A 522 5.12 14.55 -13.69
C ALA A 522 6.37 13.70 -13.37
N GLU A 523 7.55 14.17 -13.73
CA GLU A 523 8.82 13.49 -13.40
C GLU A 523 8.98 13.34 -11.88
N GLU A 524 8.52 14.30 -11.12
CA GLU A 524 8.55 14.34 -9.67
C GLU A 524 7.85 13.12 -9.05
N ALA A 525 6.75 12.67 -9.66
CA ALA A 525 5.97 11.53 -9.18
C ALA A 525 6.77 10.20 -9.16
N TYR A 526 7.83 10.11 -9.96
CA TYR A 526 8.74 8.97 -10.01
C TYR A 526 9.98 9.13 -9.13
N LEU A 527 10.15 10.30 -8.52
CA LEU A 527 11.33 10.66 -7.73
C LEU A 527 11.05 10.75 -6.22
N CYS A 528 9.89 10.30 -5.77
CA CYS A 528 9.45 10.38 -4.37
C CYS A 528 8.99 9.00 -3.83
N PRO A 529 9.86 7.97 -3.80
CA PRO A 529 9.48 6.60 -3.44
C PRO A 529 9.04 6.45 -1.97
N GLN A 530 9.36 7.40 -1.08
CA GLN A 530 8.98 7.36 0.33
C GLN A 530 7.63 8.02 0.61
N GLN A 531 6.89 8.44 -0.42
CA GLN A 531 5.55 8.96 -0.29
C GLN A 531 4.59 8.26 -1.24
N TYR A 532 3.31 8.29 -0.92
CA TYR A 532 2.27 7.62 -1.68
C TYR A 532 0.91 8.28 -1.45
N THR A 533 0.00 8.09 -2.39
CA THR A 533 -1.40 8.43 -2.16
C THR A 533 -2.02 7.45 -1.17
N PHE A 534 -2.72 7.96 -0.17
CA PHE A 534 -3.45 7.18 0.82
C PHE A 534 -4.94 7.43 0.66
N GLY A 535 -5.62 6.53 -0.02
CA GLY A 535 -6.96 6.73 -0.53
C GLY A 535 -7.02 7.79 -1.63
N SER A 536 -8.13 8.53 -1.70
CA SER A 536 -8.37 9.58 -2.69
C SER A 536 -8.04 10.99 -2.19
N GLU A 537 -7.89 11.17 -0.87
CA GLU A 537 -7.87 12.49 -0.26
C GLU A 537 -6.50 12.88 0.31
N LEU A 538 -5.63 11.90 0.56
CA LEU A 538 -4.42 12.11 1.34
C LEU A 538 -3.16 11.66 0.60
N ILE A 539 -2.05 12.32 0.91
CA ILE A 539 -0.68 11.85 0.66
C ILE A 539 -0.04 11.58 2.01
N ALA A 540 0.53 10.36 2.18
CA ALA A 540 1.34 10.03 3.34
C ALA A 540 2.82 10.00 2.95
N ALA A 541 3.67 10.61 3.77
CA ALA A 541 5.12 10.69 3.58
C ALA A 541 5.83 10.47 4.93
N PRO A 542 5.75 9.26 5.52
CA PRO A 542 6.20 8.99 6.88
C PRO A 542 7.68 9.28 7.07
N PHE A 543 8.06 9.67 8.28
CA PHE A 543 9.47 9.72 8.64
C PHE A 543 10.01 8.30 8.78
N THR A 544 10.97 7.93 7.95
CA THR A 544 11.59 6.61 7.89
C THR A 544 13.09 6.63 8.22
N THR A 545 13.55 7.74 8.77
CA THR A 545 14.92 7.94 9.26
C THR A 545 14.90 8.42 10.71
N PRO A 546 15.93 8.12 11.51
CA PRO A 546 16.02 8.61 12.86
C PRO A 546 16.07 10.14 12.91
N ARG A 547 15.73 10.70 14.06
CA ARG A 547 15.95 12.13 14.32
C ARG A 547 17.45 12.43 14.27
N ASP A 548 17.77 13.50 13.59
CA ASP A 548 19.13 14.04 13.61
C ASP A 548 19.53 14.43 15.04
N PRO A 549 20.70 14.02 15.54
CA PRO A 549 21.08 14.21 16.94
C PRO A 549 21.30 15.67 17.32
N ASP A 550 21.56 16.57 16.38
CA ASP A 550 21.83 17.98 16.63
C ASP A 550 20.57 18.84 16.55
N THR A 551 19.67 18.49 15.64
CA THR A 551 18.38 19.19 15.48
C THR A 551 17.28 18.59 16.35
N GLY A 552 17.37 17.31 16.71
CA GLY A 552 16.31 16.58 17.42
C GLY A 552 15.07 16.33 16.55
N LEU A 553 15.20 16.45 15.22
CA LEU A 553 14.11 16.34 14.26
C LEU A 553 14.42 15.28 13.21
N SER A 554 13.41 14.53 12.81
CA SER A 554 13.44 13.75 11.56
C SER A 554 13.18 14.67 10.37
N ARG A 555 13.67 14.27 9.20
CA ARG A 555 13.54 15.02 7.96
C ARG A 555 12.94 14.13 6.87
N GLN A 556 11.98 14.64 6.13
CA GLN A 556 11.40 14.00 4.96
C GLN A 556 11.29 15.02 3.82
N VAL A 557 11.68 14.62 2.61
CA VAL A 557 11.44 15.39 1.40
C VAL A 557 10.14 14.92 0.76
N VAL A 558 9.26 15.85 0.48
CA VAL A 558 7.92 15.57 -0.03
C VAL A 558 7.69 16.37 -1.30
N TRP A 559 7.12 15.73 -2.30
CA TRP A 559 6.57 16.41 -3.46
C TRP A 559 5.05 16.50 -3.35
N LEU A 560 4.53 17.70 -3.36
CA LEU A 560 3.10 17.95 -3.45
C LEU A 560 2.77 18.36 -4.89
N PRO A 561 1.85 17.69 -5.57
CA PRO A 561 1.39 18.10 -6.91
C PRO A 561 0.90 19.54 -6.96
N ASP A 562 0.80 20.10 -8.16
CA ASP A 562 0.30 21.46 -8.35
C ASP A 562 -1.06 21.67 -7.67
N GLY A 563 -1.19 22.77 -6.99
CA GLY A 563 -2.37 23.12 -6.21
C GLY A 563 -2.05 23.54 -4.78
N ASP A 564 -3.07 23.56 -3.97
CA ASP A 564 -2.98 23.90 -2.56
C ASP A 564 -3.17 22.63 -1.71
N TRP A 565 -2.34 22.48 -0.70
CA TRP A 565 -2.31 21.34 0.21
C TRP A 565 -2.37 21.82 1.66
N TYR A 566 -2.76 20.93 2.54
CA TYR A 566 -2.80 21.18 3.97
C TYR A 566 -2.09 20.05 4.70
N HIS A 567 -1.26 20.38 5.66
CA HIS A 567 -0.80 19.38 6.61
C HIS A 567 -2.00 18.86 7.42
N PHE A 568 -2.31 17.60 7.30
CA PHE A 568 -3.57 17.00 7.78
C PHE A 568 -3.85 17.27 9.27
N PHE A 569 -2.81 17.16 10.11
CA PHE A 569 -2.97 17.29 11.56
C PHE A 569 -2.96 18.73 12.06
N THR A 570 -2.33 19.64 11.35
CA THR A 570 -2.17 21.03 11.81
C THR A 570 -3.04 22.03 11.06
N GLY A 571 -3.64 21.64 9.95
CA GLY A 571 -4.37 22.53 9.06
C GLY A 571 -3.51 23.56 8.33
N GLU A 572 -2.18 23.49 8.47
CA GLU A 572 -1.26 24.43 7.83
C GLU A 572 -1.29 24.26 6.30
N SER A 573 -1.51 25.36 5.58
CA SER A 573 -1.54 25.36 4.12
C SER A 573 -0.14 25.37 3.52
N MET A 574 0.05 24.59 2.44
CA MET A 574 1.30 24.48 1.70
C MET A 574 1.01 24.55 0.19
N PRO A 575 1.83 25.22 -0.61
CA PRO A 575 1.70 25.20 -2.06
C PRO A 575 2.22 23.86 -2.63
N GLY A 576 1.86 23.57 -3.88
CA GLY A 576 2.50 22.51 -4.64
C GLY A 576 4.01 22.74 -4.80
N GLY A 577 4.74 21.66 -5.09
CA GLY A 577 6.19 21.65 -5.24
C GLY A 577 6.90 20.75 -4.24
N TRP A 578 8.23 20.85 -4.21
CA TRP A 578 9.06 20.11 -3.27
C TRP A 578 9.17 20.83 -1.93
N HIS A 579 9.09 20.07 -0.83
CA HIS A 579 9.22 20.56 0.53
C HIS A 579 10.12 19.66 1.37
N ALA A 580 10.99 20.24 2.16
CA ALA A 580 11.66 19.55 3.25
C ALA A 580 10.84 19.75 4.53
N VAL A 581 10.31 18.66 5.04
CA VAL A 581 9.48 18.63 6.24
C VAL A 581 10.30 18.12 7.41
N TYR A 582 10.28 18.85 8.49
CA TYR A 582 10.96 18.52 9.74
C TYR A 582 9.94 18.25 10.85
N GLY A 583 10.12 17.15 11.57
CA GLY A 583 9.19 16.78 12.63
C GLY A 583 9.84 16.12 13.84
N ARG A 584 9.24 16.32 14.99
CA ARG A 584 9.56 15.63 16.23
C ARG A 584 8.97 14.21 16.18
N LEU A 585 9.22 13.42 17.23
CA LEU A 585 8.74 12.04 17.27
C LEU A 585 7.21 11.92 17.26
N ASP A 586 6.50 12.92 17.76
CA ASP A 586 5.03 12.99 17.80
C ASP A 586 4.39 13.49 16.49
N GLU A 587 5.16 13.72 15.44
CA GLU A 587 4.68 14.26 14.17
C GLU A 587 4.87 13.23 13.02
N THR A 588 3.88 13.18 12.13
CA THR A 588 3.91 12.36 10.91
C THR A 588 3.43 13.22 9.73
N PRO A 589 4.22 13.33 8.65
CA PRO A 589 3.82 14.10 7.48
C PRO A 589 2.70 13.39 6.71
N VAL A 590 1.51 13.99 6.76
CA VAL A 590 0.34 13.59 5.97
C VAL A 590 -0.29 14.85 5.44
N PHE A 591 -0.65 14.86 4.18
CA PHE A 591 -1.15 16.03 3.48
C PHE A 591 -2.51 15.74 2.85
N ALA A 592 -3.44 16.67 3.04
CA ALA A 592 -4.74 16.68 2.40
C ALA A 592 -4.73 17.70 1.26
N ARG A 593 -5.26 17.33 0.10
CA ARG A 593 -5.43 18.30 -1.00
C ARG A 593 -6.49 19.34 -0.65
N ALA A 594 -6.41 20.52 -1.25
CA ALA A 594 -7.55 21.42 -1.27
C ALA A 594 -8.76 20.70 -1.90
N GLY A 595 -9.90 20.78 -1.24
CA GLY A 595 -11.07 20.01 -1.60
C GLY A 595 -11.24 18.70 -0.81
N ALA A 596 -10.23 18.19 -0.12
CA ALA A 596 -10.31 16.91 0.56
C ALA A 596 -11.43 16.84 1.61
N ILE A 597 -12.09 15.67 1.69
CA ILE A 597 -13.11 15.33 2.67
C ILE A 597 -12.74 14.00 3.31
N VAL A 598 -12.40 13.99 4.59
CA VAL A 598 -11.92 12.81 5.29
C VAL A 598 -12.82 12.53 6.49
N PRO A 599 -13.74 11.53 6.41
CA PRO A 599 -14.56 11.11 7.53
C PRO A 599 -13.76 10.20 8.47
N LEU A 600 -13.80 10.50 9.76
CA LEU A 600 -13.18 9.75 10.84
C LEU A 600 -14.26 9.30 11.84
N ALA A 601 -14.10 8.09 12.41
CA ALA A 601 -14.84 7.70 13.59
C ALA A 601 -14.35 8.47 14.82
N PRO A 602 -15.15 8.53 15.91
CA PRO A 602 -14.69 9.10 17.17
C PRO A 602 -13.53 8.29 17.75
N ARG A 603 -12.74 8.94 18.60
CA ARG A 603 -11.66 8.27 19.33
C ARG A 603 -12.23 7.15 20.21
N THR A 604 -11.63 5.97 20.14
CA THR A 604 -12.00 4.84 20.97
C THR A 604 -10.79 4.22 21.64
N GLY A 605 -10.96 3.69 22.84
CA GLY A 605 -9.95 2.89 23.52
C GLY A 605 -10.07 1.39 23.25
N TRP A 606 -11.24 0.93 22.70
CA TRP A 606 -11.48 -0.48 22.37
C TRP A 606 -12.62 -0.61 21.36
N GLY A 607 -12.57 -1.63 20.50
CA GLY A 607 -13.58 -1.82 19.46
C GLY A 607 -13.50 -0.72 18.38
N GLY A 608 -14.64 -0.20 17.94
CA GLY A 608 -14.72 0.91 16.98
C GLY A 608 -14.57 0.48 15.53
N VAL A 609 -14.96 -0.75 15.20
CA VAL A 609 -14.98 -1.28 13.82
C VAL A 609 -16.36 -1.26 13.19
N ASP A 610 -17.40 -0.95 13.96
CA ASP A 610 -18.78 -0.86 13.47
C ASP A 610 -19.06 0.49 12.79
N ASN A 611 -20.22 0.59 12.11
CA ASN A 611 -20.68 1.86 11.55
C ASN A 611 -20.95 2.85 12.69
N PRO A 612 -20.25 4.00 12.74
CA PRO A 612 -20.31 4.89 13.90
C PRO A 612 -21.57 5.74 13.95
N ALA A 613 -22.06 5.99 15.15
CA ALA A 613 -23.15 6.95 15.40
C ALA A 613 -22.67 8.41 15.38
N GLU A 614 -21.38 8.65 15.45
CA GLU A 614 -20.73 9.95 15.37
C GLU A 614 -19.63 9.94 14.33
N LEU A 615 -19.47 11.02 13.57
CA LEU A 615 -18.40 11.18 12.58
C LEU A 615 -17.76 12.56 12.73
N ASP A 616 -16.42 12.52 12.79
CA ASP A 616 -15.56 13.70 12.67
C ASP A 616 -15.18 13.84 11.19
N VAL A 617 -15.66 14.88 10.51
CA VAL A 617 -15.39 15.06 9.08
C VAL A 617 -14.43 16.23 8.90
N HIS A 618 -13.22 15.94 8.43
CA HIS A 618 -12.24 16.96 8.09
C HIS A 618 -12.46 17.41 6.64
N VAL A 619 -12.72 18.69 6.45
CA VAL A 619 -12.97 19.34 5.16
C VAL A 619 -11.89 20.40 4.93
N PHE A 620 -11.20 20.33 3.80
CA PHE A 620 -10.10 21.24 3.47
C PHE A 620 -10.53 22.18 2.35
N ALA A 621 -10.64 23.46 2.65
CA ALA A 621 -11.14 24.46 1.71
C ALA A 621 -10.23 24.65 0.49
N GLY A 622 -10.79 25.04 -0.65
CA GLY A 622 -10.00 25.51 -1.78
C GLY A 622 -10.32 24.87 -3.14
N ALA A 623 -11.14 23.82 -3.19
CA ALA A 623 -11.65 23.22 -4.43
C ALA A 623 -12.98 22.52 -4.17
N ASP A 624 -13.72 22.25 -5.24
CA ASP A 624 -14.91 21.39 -5.22
C ASP A 624 -14.51 19.94 -4.98
N ASN A 625 -15.33 19.19 -4.25
CA ASN A 625 -15.18 17.74 -4.10
C ASN A 625 -16.50 17.09 -3.64
N CYS A 626 -16.59 15.80 -3.88
CA CYS A 626 -17.66 14.94 -3.40
C CYS A 626 -17.06 13.62 -2.90
N PHE A 627 -17.28 13.31 -1.64
CA PHE A 627 -16.92 12.03 -1.03
C PHE A 627 -18.16 11.24 -0.69
N VAL A 628 -18.28 10.03 -1.21
CA VAL A 628 -19.41 9.14 -0.94
C VAL A 628 -18.99 8.12 0.11
N LEU A 629 -19.39 8.35 1.36
CA LEU A 629 -19.17 7.41 2.46
C LEU A 629 -19.95 6.12 2.20
N TYR A 630 -19.25 5.00 2.12
CA TYR A 630 -19.81 3.66 1.91
C TYR A 630 -19.88 2.88 3.24
N GLU A 631 -21.02 2.26 3.48
CA GLU A 631 -21.28 1.46 4.69
C GLU A 631 -22.16 0.23 4.35
N ASP A 632 -21.83 -0.92 4.91
CA ASP A 632 -22.60 -2.15 4.86
C ASP A 632 -22.49 -2.88 6.22
N ASP A 633 -22.77 -4.18 6.30
CA ASP A 633 -22.62 -4.94 7.56
C ASP A 633 -21.15 -5.22 7.95
N GLY A 634 -20.21 -5.02 7.04
CA GLY A 634 -18.79 -5.20 7.27
C GLY A 634 -18.27 -6.63 7.18
N VAL A 635 -19.12 -7.64 7.00
CA VAL A 635 -18.73 -9.06 7.10
C VAL A 635 -19.31 -9.96 6.02
N SER A 636 -20.51 -9.68 5.53
CA SER A 636 -21.21 -10.57 4.60
C SER A 636 -21.04 -10.18 3.13
N LEU A 637 -21.45 -11.08 2.23
CA LEU A 637 -21.55 -10.83 0.79
C LEU A 637 -22.84 -10.14 0.38
N ALA A 638 -23.74 -9.81 1.32
CA ALA A 638 -25.05 -9.19 1.04
C ALA A 638 -24.95 -7.85 0.28
N TYR A 639 -23.78 -7.17 0.36
CA TYR A 639 -23.53 -5.96 -0.43
C TYR A 639 -23.65 -6.19 -1.95
N ARG A 640 -23.42 -7.42 -2.43
CA ARG A 640 -23.56 -7.80 -3.84
C ARG A 640 -25.03 -7.72 -4.29
N ASP A 641 -25.94 -7.92 -3.36
CA ASP A 641 -27.40 -7.84 -3.57
C ASP A 641 -27.96 -6.47 -3.19
N GLY A 642 -27.10 -5.47 -2.98
CA GLY A 642 -27.47 -4.10 -2.69
C GLY A 642 -27.66 -3.78 -1.20
N ALA A 643 -27.34 -4.69 -0.26
CA ALA A 643 -27.35 -4.41 1.17
C ALA A 643 -26.18 -3.49 1.56
N ALA A 644 -26.31 -2.22 1.20
CA ALA A 644 -25.34 -1.18 1.49
C ALA A 644 -26.02 0.17 1.63
N CYS A 645 -25.37 1.08 2.31
CA CYS A 645 -25.81 2.46 2.49
C CYS A 645 -24.72 3.43 2.03
N ARG A 646 -25.10 4.56 1.42
CA ARG A 646 -24.20 5.59 0.96
C ARG A 646 -24.65 6.94 1.47
N THR A 647 -23.70 7.75 1.94
CA THR A 647 -23.95 9.14 2.34
C THR A 647 -23.01 10.04 1.58
N GLU A 648 -23.54 10.93 0.76
CA GLU A 648 -22.77 11.93 0.05
C GLU A 648 -22.36 13.07 0.98
N ILE A 649 -21.09 13.44 0.95
CA ILE A 649 -20.55 14.63 1.61
C ILE A 649 -19.87 15.44 0.53
N ALA A 650 -20.42 16.62 0.21
CA ALA A 650 -19.94 17.45 -0.88
C ALA A 650 -19.52 18.83 -0.38
N GLN A 651 -18.50 19.39 -1.02
CA GLN A 651 -18.16 20.80 -0.87
C GLN A 651 -18.15 21.51 -2.23
N ALA A 652 -18.68 22.71 -2.26
CA ALA A 652 -18.63 23.63 -3.38
C ALA A 652 -17.86 24.88 -2.95
N TRP A 653 -16.80 25.20 -3.68
CA TRP A 653 -15.84 26.24 -3.37
C TRP A 653 -15.88 27.41 -4.37
N GLU A 654 -15.98 28.59 -3.82
CA GLU A 654 -15.70 29.85 -4.52
C GLU A 654 -14.76 30.70 -3.64
N PRO A 655 -13.96 31.61 -4.18
CA PRO A 655 -12.99 32.36 -3.37
C PRO A 655 -13.58 33.06 -2.14
N GLY A 656 -14.83 33.49 -2.20
CA GLY A 656 -15.54 34.13 -1.11
C GLY A 656 -16.55 33.24 -0.37
N ARG A 657 -16.72 31.98 -0.78
CA ARG A 657 -17.80 31.15 -0.25
C ARG A 657 -17.47 29.69 -0.31
N LEU A 658 -17.71 28.98 0.78
CA LEU A 658 -17.65 27.51 0.87
C LEU A 658 -19.04 27.01 1.30
N ALA A 659 -19.63 26.12 0.52
CA ALA A 659 -20.82 25.39 0.92
C ALA A 659 -20.49 23.91 1.11
N ILE A 660 -20.85 23.34 2.26
CA ILE A 660 -20.70 21.92 2.56
C ILE A 660 -22.10 21.34 2.71
N THR A 661 -22.35 20.20 2.07
CA THR A 661 -23.62 19.50 2.14
C THR A 661 -23.38 18.06 2.57
N ILE A 662 -24.12 17.60 3.57
CA ILE A 662 -24.22 16.19 3.97
C ILE A 662 -25.58 15.73 3.47
N GLY A 663 -25.61 14.79 2.52
CA GLY A 663 -26.82 14.24 1.93
C GLY A 663 -27.57 13.30 2.89
N ALA A 664 -28.82 13.05 2.58
CA ALA A 664 -29.54 11.95 3.21
C ALA A 664 -28.91 10.62 2.81
N ALA A 665 -28.83 9.68 3.74
CA ALA A 665 -28.30 8.36 3.45
C ALA A 665 -29.21 7.61 2.47
N GLU A 666 -28.61 6.98 1.45
CA GLU A 666 -29.28 6.24 0.39
C GLU A 666 -28.95 4.74 0.52
N GLY A 667 -29.92 3.87 0.17
CA GLY A 667 -29.78 2.42 0.28
C GLY A 667 -30.38 1.84 1.55
N ASP A 668 -29.82 0.74 2.06
CA ASP A 668 -30.34 0.04 3.24
C ASP A 668 -29.91 0.72 4.54
N ARG A 669 -30.76 1.59 5.04
CA ARG A 669 -30.51 2.37 6.26
C ARG A 669 -30.57 1.54 7.55
N SER A 670 -31.01 0.27 7.49
CA SER A 670 -30.98 -0.62 8.66
C SER A 670 -29.56 -0.99 9.07
N LEU A 671 -28.58 -0.83 8.17
CA LEU A 671 -27.17 -1.14 8.36
C LEU A 671 -26.41 -0.04 9.12
N ILE A 672 -27.00 1.13 9.30
CA ILE A 672 -26.38 2.28 9.93
C ILE A 672 -27.22 2.80 11.10
N PRO A 673 -26.61 3.55 12.05
CA PRO A 673 -27.39 4.19 13.12
C PRO A 673 -28.48 5.10 12.56
N ALA A 674 -29.71 5.02 13.11
CA ALA A 674 -30.87 5.79 12.63
C ALA A 674 -30.68 7.32 12.76
N ARG A 675 -29.84 7.75 13.68
CA ARG A 675 -29.44 9.14 13.87
C ARG A 675 -27.93 9.21 13.97
N ARG A 676 -27.34 10.27 13.42
CA ARG A 676 -25.90 10.46 13.41
C ARG A 676 -25.53 11.87 13.86
N ARG A 677 -24.52 12.00 14.72
CA ARG A 677 -23.88 13.28 15.08
C ARG A 677 -22.74 13.52 14.09
N TRP A 678 -22.69 14.72 13.54
CA TRP A 678 -21.64 15.17 12.63
C TRP A 678 -20.87 16.30 13.28
N ARG A 679 -19.56 16.17 13.34
CA ARG A 679 -18.64 17.24 13.73
C ARG A 679 -17.73 17.54 12.54
N LEU A 680 -17.88 18.75 11.99
CA LEU A 680 -17.10 19.18 10.84
C LEU A 680 -15.92 20.01 11.30
N TYR A 681 -14.73 19.66 10.86
CA TYR A 681 -13.50 20.44 11.01
C TYR A 681 -13.19 21.06 9.65
N VAL A 682 -13.51 22.35 9.47
CA VAL A 682 -13.35 23.04 8.18
C VAL A 682 -12.06 23.84 8.22
N HIS A 683 -11.04 23.31 7.58
CA HIS A 683 -9.68 23.84 7.57
C HIS A 683 -9.47 24.90 6.49
N GLY A 684 -8.54 25.84 6.74
CA GLY A 684 -8.10 26.83 5.77
C GLY A 684 -9.09 27.97 5.53
N VAL A 685 -10.02 28.21 6.46
CA VAL A 685 -11.05 29.25 6.38
C VAL A 685 -10.81 30.30 7.48
N ARG A 686 -10.97 31.55 7.11
CA ARG A 686 -10.83 32.71 8.05
C ARG A 686 -11.86 32.68 9.18
N GLY A 687 -11.44 33.11 10.36
CA GLY A 687 -12.30 33.15 11.56
C GLY A 687 -13.36 34.26 11.56
N ASP A 688 -13.20 35.28 10.72
CA ASP A 688 -14.17 36.38 10.56
C ASP A 688 -15.22 36.06 9.48
N ALA A 689 -15.22 34.88 8.90
CA ALA A 689 -16.24 34.40 7.96
C ALA A 689 -17.61 34.31 8.67
N SER A 690 -18.67 34.65 7.94
CA SER A 690 -20.03 34.39 8.39
C SER A 690 -20.38 32.94 8.20
N LEU A 691 -20.92 32.31 9.24
CA LEU A 691 -21.40 30.93 9.22
C LEU A 691 -22.93 30.90 9.18
N THR A 692 -23.48 30.08 8.29
CA THR A 692 -24.90 29.75 8.23
C THR A 692 -25.05 28.23 8.18
N VAL A 693 -25.88 27.65 9.03
CA VAL A 693 -26.16 26.21 9.06
C VAL A 693 -27.68 26.04 9.15
N ASP A 694 -28.25 25.16 8.36
CA ASP A 694 -29.69 24.88 8.31
C ASP A 694 -30.18 23.93 9.41
N GLN A 695 -29.27 23.39 10.20
CA GLN A 695 -29.54 22.47 11.31
C GLN A 695 -29.12 23.08 12.65
N PRO A 696 -29.72 22.64 13.78
CA PRO A 696 -29.24 22.99 15.12
C PRO A 696 -27.76 22.57 15.31
N HIS A 697 -26.95 23.52 15.78
CA HIS A 697 -25.51 23.31 15.85
C HIS A 697 -24.83 24.12 16.95
N HIS A 698 -23.60 23.72 17.28
CA HIS A 698 -22.60 24.52 17.99
C HIS A 698 -21.44 24.80 17.07
N ALA A 699 -20.88 26.00 17.13
CA ALA A 699 -19.73 26.34 16.31
C ALA A 699 -18.67 27.10 17.11
N ALA A 700 -17.40 26.82 16.84
CA ALA A 700 -16.24 27.50 17.37
C ALA A 700 -15.17 27.67 16.30
N TYR A 701 -14.32 28.65 16.45
CA TYR A 701 -13.15 28.85 15.59
C TYR A 701 -11.85 28.58 16.35
N ASP A 702 -11.06 27.64 15.86
CA ASP A 702 -9.69 27.41 16.32
C ASP A 702 -8.72 28.29 15.52
N SER A 703 -8.23 29.36 16.15
CA SER A 703 -7.28 30.25 15.50
C SER A 703 -5.88 29.68 15.32
N ALA A 704 -5.53 28.63 16.07
CA ALA A 704 -4.23 27.96 15.94
C ALA A 704 -4.22 27.04 14.73
N ALA A 705 -5.30 26.33 14.49
CA ALA A 705 -5.47 25.45 13.34
C ALA A 705 -6.11 26.15 12.11
N GLU A 706 -6.51 27.44 12.23
CA GLU A 706 -7.27 28.16 11.20
C GLU A 706 -8.49 27.37 10.72
N SER A 707 -9.26 26.83 11.68
CA SER A 707 -10.32 25.88 11.40
C SER A 707 -11.61 26.23 12.12
N TRP A 708 -12.73 26.13 11.42
CA TRP A 708 -14.04 26.12 12.03
C TRP A 708 -14.37 24.72 12.51
N ILE A 709 -14.87 24.59 13.73
CA ILE A 709 -15.40 23.35 14.29
C ILE A 709 -16.90 23.56 14.43
N VAL A 710 -17.68 22.77 13.66
CA VAL A 710 -19.14 22.85 13.63
C VAL A 710 -19.72 21.49 14.00
N GLU A 711 -20.36 21.44 15.16
CA GLU A 711 -20.99 20.22 15.68
C GLU A 711 -22.50 20.33 15.49
N LEU A 712 -23.08 19.41 14.70
CA LEU A 712 -24.51 19.32 14.50
C LEU A 712 -25.15 18.48 15.62
N GLU A 713 -26.34 18.88 16.07
CA GLU A 713 -27.15 18.00 16.91
C GLU A 713 -27.46 16.68 16.14
N PRO A 714 -27.64 15.54 16.84
CA PRO A 714 -27.90 14.28 16.18
C PRO A 714 -29.03 14.38 15.16
N LEU A 715 -28.73 14.16 13.89
CA LEU A 715 -29.60 14.27 12.74
C LEU A 715 -30.12 12.90 12.31
N PRO A 716 -31.41 12.73 11.99
CA PRO A 716 -31.88 11.53 11.32
C PRO A 716 -31.13 11.31 10.00
N VAL A 717 -30.68 10.08 9.73
CA VAL A 717 -29.92 9.79 8.51
C VAL A 717 -30.73 9.94 7.21
N THR A 718 -32.02 10.20 7.33
CA THR A 718 -32.94 10.52 6.21
C THR A 718 -32.98 12.00 5.88
N GLU A 719 -32.35 12.84 6.68
CA GLU A 719 -32.30 14.28 6.49
C GLU A 719 -30.93 14.72 5.96
N HIS A 720 -30.88 15.88 5.36
CA HIS A 720 -29.65 16.53 4.92
C HIS A 720 -29.23 17.66 5.87
N ALA A 721 -27.98 18.03 5.81
CA ALA A 721 -27.48 19.24 6.45
C ALA A 721 -26.68 20.09 5.46
N ARG A 722 -26.83 21.41 5.55
CA ARG A 722 -26.08 22.34 4.73
C ARG A 722 -25.43 23.42 5.61
N LEU A 723 -24.16 23.62 5.38
CA LEU A 723 -23.33 24.62 6.05
C LEU A 723 -22.74 25.55 4.98
N VAL A 724 -22.76 26.85 5.24
CA VAL A 724 -22.17 27.84 4.35
C VAL A 724 -21.28 28.78 5.16
N LEU A 725 -20.03 28.91 4.74
CA LEU A 725 -19.10 29.92 5.20
C LEU A 725 -18.90 30.96 4.10
N ALA A 726 -18.94 32.24 4.43
CA ALA A 726 -18.79 33.31 3.47
C ALA A 726 -17.98 34.47 4.04
N ALA A 727 -17.13 35.06 3.21
CA ALA A 727 -16.37 36.27 3.53
C ALA A 727 -16.94 37.46 2.79
N ALA A 728 -17.20 38.58 3.53
CA ALA A 728 -17.80 39.79 2.98
C ALA A 728 -16.90 40.47 1.92
N ASP A 729 -15.62 40.31 2.01
CA ASP A 729 -14.60 40.80 1.07
C ASP A 729 -14.30 39.90 -0.12
N GLY A 730 -15.00 38.78 -0.21
CA GLY A 730 -14.77 37.77 -1.26
C GLY A 730 -13.50 36.94 -1.12
N ALA A 731 -12.81 36.99 0.04
CA ALA A 731 -11.57 36.27 0.30
C ALA A 731 -11.72 35.36 1.53
N LEU A 732 -12.33 34.20 1.37
CA LEU A 732 -12.65 33.30 2.47
C LEU A 732 -11.45 32.53 3.01
N ARG A 733 -10.42 32.30 2.18
CA ARG A 733 -9.30 31.44 2.53
C ARG A 733 -8.38 32.07 3.56
N ALA A 734 -8.05 31.33 4.61
CA ALA A 734 -6.98 31.68 5.52
C ALA A 734 -5.61 31.43 4.86
N ARG A 735 -4.72 32.40 4.93
CA ARG A 735 -3.33 32.29 4.44
C ARG A 735 -2.41 32.93 5.45
N ARG A 736 -1.98 32.17 6.42
CA ARG A 736 -1.03 32.63 7.42
C ARG A 736 0.35 32.06 7.11
N ASP A 737 1.33 32.93 6.96
CA ASP A 737 2.73 32.52 6.92
C ASP A 737 3.18 32.08 8.32
N ARG A 738 3.36 30.78 8.52
CA ARG A 738 3.82 30.19 9.79
C ARG A 738 5.32 29.92 9.81
N THR A 739 6.09 30.41 8.84
CA THR A 739 7.54 30.13 8.74
C THR A 739 8.27 30.56 10.00
N ALA A 740 7.98 31.75 10.54
CA ALA A 740 8.58 32.21 11.79
C ALA A 740 8.27 31.28 12.98
N GLU A 741 7.03 30.82 13.09
CA GLU A 741 6.60 29.92 14.16
C GLU A 741 7.28 28.55 14.04
N ARG A 742 7.39 28.03 12.81
CA ARG A 742 8.13 26.81 12.52
C ARG A 742 9.60 26.93 12.92
N LEU A 743 10.26 28.02 12.53
CA LEU A 743 11.65 28.25 12.88
C LEU A 743 11.88 28.34 14.39
N VAL A 744 11.02 29.06 15.13
CA VAL A 744 11.07 29.10 16.59
C VAL A 744 10.91 27.71 17.20
N ARG A 745 9.96 26.91 16.70
CA ARG A 745 9.75 25.54 17.16
C ARG A 745 10.99 24.65 16.89
N MET A 746 11.60 24.78 15.72
CA MET A 746 12.83 24.07 15.36
C MET A 746 14.00 24.47 16.26
N LEU A 747 14.21 25.78 16.47
CA LEU A 747 15.26 26.25 17.36
C LEU A 747 15.12 25.72 18.79
N ARG A 748 13.89 25.53 19.29
CA ARG A 748 13.65 24.89 20.59
C ARG A 748 14.17 23.46 20.66
N SER A 749 14.07 22.69 19.56
CA SER A 749 14.54 21.30 19.48
C SER A 749 16.07 21.21 19.32
N PHE A 750 16.73 22.21 18.73
CA PHE A 750 18.15 22.16 18.41
C PHE A 750 19.03 22.08 19.67
N LYS A 751 20.05 21.23 19.64
CA LYS A 751 21.16 21.24 20.61
C LYS A 751 22.11 22.41 20.32
N LEU A 752 21.68 23.58 20.69
CA LEU A 752 22.37 24.84 20.41
C LEU A 752 22.41 25.70 21.65
N LEU A 753 23.45 26.51 21.80
CA LEU A 753 23.58 27.47 22.92
C LEU A 753 22.34 28.37 22.96
N THR A 754 21.74 28.54 24.16
CA THR A 754 20.53 29.34 24.31
C THR A 754 20.72 30.76 23.84
N VAL A 755 21.86 31.36 24.18
CA VAL A 755 22.19 32.74 23.74
C VAL A 755 22.22 32.84 22.21
N LEU A 756 22.63 31.80 21.53
CA LEU A 756 22.65 31.81 20.05
C LEU A 756 21.23 31.64 19.50
N LYS A 757 20.38 30.84 20.17
CA LYS A 757 18.96 30.79 19.81
C LYS A 757 18.28 32.14 19.90
N ASP A 758 18.58 32.88 20.96
CA ASP A 758 18.07 34.27 21.15
C ASP A 758 18.56 35.22 20.07
N VAL A 759 19.85 35.11 19.69
CA VAL A 759 20.43 35.92 18.61
C VAL A 759 19.80 35.58 17.25
N LEU A 760 19.61 34.28 16.93
CA LEU A 760 18.97 33.84 15.70
C LEU A 760 17.50 34.29 15.65
N LEU A 761 16.81 34.23 16.80
CA LEU A 761 15.42 34.68 16.88
C LEU A 761 15.31 36.19 16.67
N ALA A 762 16.23 36.98 17.24
CA ALA A 762 16.27 38.42 17.04
C ALA A 762 16.61 38.84 15.61
N ARG A 763 17.31 37.97 14.84
CA ARG A 763 17.66 38.20 13.42
C ARG A 763 16.81 37.43 12.46
N LEU A 764 15.65 36.90 12.88
CA LEU A 764 14.85 36.00 12.06
C LEU A 764 14.41 36.63 10.73
N ASP A 765 14.08 37.91 10.73
CA ASP A 765 13.68 38.64 9.53
C ASP A 765 14.88 38.83 8.56
N ASP A 766 16.10 39.08 9.08
CA ASP A 766 17.30 39.11 8.26
C ASP A 766 17.58 37.77 7.61
N ILE A 767 17.48 36.68 8.40
CA ILE A 767 17.68 35.29 7.94
C ILE A 767 16.63 34.91 6.90
N ARG A 768 15.40 35.36 7.05
CA ARG A 768 14.34 35.13 6.05
C ARG A 768 14.61 35.91 4.76
N ALA A 769 15.14 37.13 4.85
CA ALA A 769 15.47 37.93 3.68
C ALA A 769 16.70 37.42 2.95
N ASP A 770 17.73 36.98 3.67
CA ASP A 770 18.95 36.39 3.14
C ASP A 770 19.44 35.24 4.05
N PRO A 771 19.15 33.96 3.69
CA PRO A 771 19.64 32.82 4.46
C PRO A 771 21.15 32.72 4.60
N ASN A 772 21.94 33.39 3.75
CA ASN A 772 23.39 33.40 3.86
C ASN A 772 23.89 34.05 5.16
N VAL A 773 23.07 34.86 5.85
CA VAL A 773 23.35 35.35 7.20
C VAL A 773 23.73 34.22 8.16
N LEU A 774 23.17 33.02 7.98
CA LEU A 774 23.52 31.85 8.79
C LEU A 774 24.99 31.40 8.65
N ALA A 775 25.69 31.82 7.59
CA ALA A 775 27.11 31.55 7.45
C ALA A 775 27.96 32.24 8.53
N GLU A 776 27.50 33.37 9.08
CA GLU A 776 28.17 34.06 10.19
C GLU A 776 28.26 33.18 11.44
N TYR A 777 27.35 32.21 11.57
CA TYR A 777 27.27 31.29 12.70
C TYR A 777 27.83 29.91 12.42
N ALA A 778 28.58 29.73 11.31
CA ALA A 778 29.07 28.43 10.85
C ALA A 778 29.97 27.71 11.88
N LEU A 779 30.66 28.47 12.75
CA LEU A 779 31.48 27.91 13.83
C LEU A 779 30.68 27.43 15.05
N HIS A 780 29.40 27.79 15.13
CA HIS A 780 28.58 27.57 16.31
C HIS A 780 27.38 26.68 16.02
N MET A 781 27.07 26.43 14.77
CA MET A 781 25.97 25.60 14.32
C MET A 781 26.48 24.44 13.47
N THR A 782 25.89 23.27 13.68
CA THR A 782 26.22 22.14 12.80
C THR A 782 25.62 22.35 11.40
N PRO A 783 26.14 21.65 10.39
CA PRO A 783 25.58 21.69 9.04
C PRO A 783 24.10 21.33 9.00
N SER A 784 23.67 20.29 9.72
CA SER A 784 22.27 19.87 9.79
C SER A 784 21.35 20.94 10.38
N GLN A 785 21.79 21.64 11.42
CA GLN A 785 21.05 22.76 11.99
C GLN A 785 20.87 23.91 11.00
N ARG A 786 21.92 24.30 10.30
CA ARG A 786 21.87 25.37 9.28
C ARG A 786 20.98 24.97 8.11
N ARG A 787 21.19 23.75 7.58
CA ARG A 787 20.37 23.19 6.50
C ARG A 787 18.87 23.23 6.85
N ALA A 788 18.52 22.76 8.04
CA ALA A 788 17.14 22.70 8.46
C ALA A 788 16.46 24.07 8.49
N LEU A 789 17.15 25.10 8.98
CA LEU A 789 16.63 26.48 8.96
C LEU A 789 16.43 26.98 7.54
N ILE A 790 17.40 26.75 6.66
CA ILE A 790 17.34 27.26 5.28
C ILE A 790 16.25 26.59 4.49
N GLU A 791 16.15 25.28 4.55
CA GLU A 791 15.13 24.52 3.81
C GLU A 791 13.73 24.97 4.22
N VAL A 792 13.50 25.28 5.51
CA VAL A 792 12.22 25.80 5.97
C VAL A 792 11.98 27.25 5.55
N ILE A 793 13.02 28.08 5.51
CA ILE A 793 12.93 29.50 5.12
C ILE A 793 12.66 29.63 3.64
N THR A 794 13.40 28.93 2.82
CA THR A 794 13.31 29.02 1.36
C THR A 794 12.12 28.30 0.75
N GLY A 795 11.50 27.40 1.53
CA GLY A 795 10.30 26.70 1.10
C GLY A 795 10.52 25.73 -0.06
N ALA A 796 9.50 25.58 -0.91
CA ALA A 796 9.54 24.68 -2.05
C ALA A 796 10.63 25.02 -3.07
N GLY A 797 11.20 24.03 -3.71
CA GLY A 797 12.11 24.19 -4.87
C GLY A 797 13.56 23.81 -4.66
N MET A 798 13.97 23.57 -3.42
CA MET A 798 15.36 23.24 -3.10
C MET A 798 15.70 21.75 -3.11
N HIS A 799 14.75 20.90 -3.25
CA HIS A 799 14.68 19.61 -2.60
C HIS A 799 15.13 18.44 -3.45
N ARG A 800 15.47 18.69 -4.68
CA ARG A 800 16.03 17.66 -5.56
C ARG A 800 17.40 17.14 -5.14
N LEU A 801 18.06 17.87 -4.25
CA LEU A 801 19.31 17.40 -3.64
C LEU A 801 19.16 16.13 -2.82
N ASP A 802 18.00 15.96 -2.25
CA ASP A 802 17.70 14.88 -1.34
C ASP A 802 16.88 13.76 -1.95
N VAL A 803 16.54 13.92 -3.21
CA VAL A 803 15.94 12.82 -3.97
C VAL A 803 16.99 11.74 -4.14
N PRO A 804 16.73 10.54 -3.62
CA PRO A 804 17.74 9.50 -3.66
C PRO A 804 18.11 9.14 -5.09
N PHE A 805 19.34 8.82 -5.27
CA PHE A 805 19.95 8.07 -6.33
C PHE A 805 19.88 8.57 -7.76
N GLU A 806 18.86 8.70 -8.42
CA GLU A 806 18.84 8.90 -9.88
C GLU A 806 18.44 10.29 -10.31
N ALA A 807 18.45 11.24 -9.41
CA ALA A 807 18.18 12.60 -9.79
C ALA A 807 19.32 13.08 -10.72
N PRO A 808 19.08 13.19 -11.99
CA PRO A 808 20.12 13.56 -12.95
C PRO A 808 20.52 15.03 -12.83
N ARG A 809 20.24 15.65 -11.71
CA ARG A 809 20.30 17.11 -11.58
C ARG A 809 20.94 17.56 -10.28
N VAL A 810 21.68 16.71 -9.61
CA VAL A 810 22.45 17.09 -8.44
C VAL A 810 23.73 17.75 -8.87
N LEU A 811 24.05 18.83 -8.31
CA LEU A 811 25.25 19.56 -8.57
C LEU A 811 26.08 19.63 -7.31
N LEU A 812 27.29 19.21 -7.51
CA LEU A 812 28.29 19.38 -6.50
C LEU A 812 28.87 20.79 -6.65
N TRP A 813 28.85 21.49 -5.55
CA TRP A 813 29.41 22.79 -5.53
C TRP A 813 30.73 22.82 -4.77
N ASN A 814 31.69 23.47 -5.35
CA ASN A 814 32.94 23.71 -4.71
C ASN A 814 32.84 24.91 -3.78
N PRO A 815 32.96 24.73 -2.51
CA PRO A 815 32.90 25.81 -1.56
C PRO A 815 34.18 26.67 -1.52
N GLN A 816 34.43 27.37 -2.57
CA GLN A 816 35.26 28.51 -2.38
C GLN A 816 34.48 29.46 -1.46
N PRO A 817 35.08 29.94 -0.40
CA PRO A 817 34.40 30.83 0.54
C PRO A 817 33.92 32.07 -0.20
N GLY A 818 32.66 32.23 -0.27
CA GLY A 818 32.01 33.39 -0.83
C GLY A 818 30.54 33.08 -1.15
N PRO A 819 29.62 33.93 -0.75
CA PRO A 819 28.23 33.77 -1.15
C PRO A 819 28.07 33.89 -2.67
N GLY A 820 27.28 33.05 -3.28
CA GLY A 820 26.90 33.13 -4.69
C GLY A 820 27.88 32.50 -5.68
N ALA A 821 28.75 31.60 -5.25
CA ALA A 821 29.56 30.83 -6.22
C ALA A 821 28.63 29.99 -7.12
N ARG A 822 28.89 30.06 -8.41
CA ARG A 822 28.11 29.33 -9.43
C ARG A 822 28.91 28.17 -9.94
N TYR A 823 28.22 27.06 -10.14
CA TYR A 823 28.76 25.84 -10.74
C TYR A 823 27.99 25.49 -11.96
N THR A 824 28.72 25.13 -12.99
CA THR A 824 28.17 24.52 -14.18
C THR A 824 28.51 23.04 -14.16
N ALA A 825 27.55 22.17 -14.23
CA ALA A 825 27.79 20.76 -14.41
C ALA A 825 27.21 20.31 -15.75
N THR A 826 27.99 19.57 -16.48
CA THR A 826 27.59 18.99 -17.75
C THR A 826 26.94 17.65 -17.48
N GLN A 827 25.73 17.48 -17.93
CA GLN A 827 25.03 16.20 -17.89
C GLN A 827 25.50 15.36 -19.08
N THR A 828 26.14 14.23 -18.81
CA THR A 828 26.62 13.29 -19.85
C THR A 828 25.54 12.34 -20.31
N ASP A 829 24.66 11.93 -19.40
CA ASP A 829 23.37 11.32 -19.68
C ASP A 829 22.45 11.53 -18.47
N ARG A 830 21.16 11.18 -18.60
CA ARG A 830 20.18 11.31 -17.51
C ARG A 830 20.47 10.43 -16.30
N ARG A 831 21.32 9.41 -16.45
CA ARG A 831 21.67 8.43 -15.40
C ARG A 831 23.07 8.64 -14.86
N HIS A 832 23.95 9.28 -15.64
CA HIS A 832 25.34 9.50 -15.30
C HIS A 832 25.68 10.94 -15.59
N TRP A 833 25.89 11.74 -14.58
CA TRP A 833 26.37 13.06 -14.80
C TRP A 833 27.80 13.23 -14.35
N ALA A 834 28.48 14.12 -15.04
CA ALA A 834 29.90 14.33 -14.88
C ALA A 834 30.31 14.81 -13.49
N GLY A 835 29.37 15.02 -12.63
CA GLY A 835 29.55 15.41 -11.24
C GLY A 835 29.79 14.29 -10.25
N ARG A 836 30.04 13.06 -10.66
CA ARG A 836 30.41 11.97 -9.75
C ARG A 836 31.76 12.09 -9.09
N GLN A 837 32.45 13.20 -9.26
CA GLN A 837 33.66 13.47 -8.48
C GLN A 837 33.25 13.76 -7.03
N ARG A 838 33.55 12.82 -6.18
CA ARG A 838 33.56 13.02 -4.74
C ARG A 838 34.85 13.72 -4.38
N TYR A 839 34.78 14.86 -3.74
CA TYR A 839 35.95 15.52 -3.19
C TYR A 839 35.92 15.39 -1.68
N GLN A 840 37.02 15.02 -1.12
CA GLN A 840 37.25 15.08 0.30
C GLN A 840 38.19 16.23 0.59
N THR A 841 37.79 17.24 1.29
CA THR A 841 38.71 18.28 1.71
C THR A 841 39.33 17.90 3.04
N GLN A 842 40.62 18.07 3.17
CA GLN A 842 41.37 17.85 4.41
C GLN A 842 41.06 18.91 5.50
N ARG A 843 40.16 19.85 5.26
CA ARG A 843 39.88 20.98 6.14
C ARG A 843 38.52 20.91 6.86
N GLY A 844 37.93 19.74 6.92
CA GLY A 844 36.65 19.59 7.59
C GLY A 844 35.43 20.05 6.78
N PRO A 845 34.30 20.00 7.38
CA PRO A 845 33.05 20.20 6.71
C PRO A 845 32.87 21.60 6.15
N ILE A 846 32.58 21.67 4.86
CA ILE A 846 32.28 22.92 4.20
C ILE A 846 30.77 22.96 4.00
N PRO A 847 30.10 23.93 4.60
CA PRO A 847 28.67 24.05 4.47
C PRO A 847 28.29 24.37 3.03
N THR A 848 27.58 23.48 2.42
CA THR A 848 27.11 23.66 1.06
C THR A 848 25.67 23.31 0.92
N PHE A 849 25.04 24.12 0.17
CA PHE A 849 23.67 23.89 -0.20
C PHE A 849 23.48 24.41 -1.63
N ALA A 850 22.87 23.66 -2.51
CA ALA A 850 22.74 24.04 -3.90
C ALA A 850 21.29 24.13 -4.33
N VAL A 851 20.94 25.21 -4.98
CA VAL A 851 19.65 25.41 -5.63
C VAL A 851 19.83 25.17 -7.13
N PHE A 852 18.94 24.40 -7.71
CA PHE A 852 18.95 24.18 -9.13
C PHE A 852 18.00 25.08 -9.86
N ALA A 853 18.42 25.60 -10.96
CA ALA A 853 17.57 26.02 -12.05
C ALA A 853 17.87 25.16 -13.26
N PRO A 854 17.32 23.96 -13.37
CA PRO A 854 17.57 23.14 -14.54
C PRO A 854 16.77 23.69 -15.71
N ASP A 855 17.46 24.02 -16.77
CA ASP A 855 16.82 24.06 -18.07
C ASP A 855 16.91 22.65 -18.66
N PRO A 856 15.80 21.91 -18.78
CA PRO A 856 15.82 20.56 -19.36
C PRO A 856 16.28 20.54 -20.83
N ALA A 857 16.30 21.67 -21.49
CA ALA A 857 16.77 21.81 -22.86
C ALA A 857 18.26 22.16 -22.94
N ALA A 858 18.88 22.57 -21.85
CA ALA A 858 20.29 22.92 -21.83
C ALA A 858 21.16 21.71 -21.42
N PRO A 859 22.25 21.42 -22.13
CA PRO A 859 23.21 20.39 -21.73
C PRO A 859 23.95 20.79 -20.45
N ASP A 860 24.09 22.07 -20.19
CA ASP A 860 24.79 22.63 -19.05
C ASP A 860 23.84 23.28 -18.09
N TRP A 861 24.03 23.01 -16.79
CA TRP A 861 23.17 23.56 -15.76
C TRP A 861 23.89 24.55 -14.91
N GLN A 862 23.29 25.71 -14.75
CA GLN A 862 23.75 26.69 -13.77
C GLN A 862 23.11 26.43 -12.42
N VAL A 863 23.94 26.35 -11.41
CA VAL A 863 23.52 26.20 -10.04
C VAL A 863 23.93 27.43 -9.26
N THR A 864 22.99 27.99 -8.54
CA THR A 864 23.29 28.93 -7.47
C THR A 864 23.34 28.12 -6.19
N ALA A 865 24.49 28.08 -5.56
CA ALA A 865 24.69 27.36 -4.33
C ALA A 865 24.59 28.29 -3.13
N HIS A 866 23.84 27.84 -2.15
CA HIS A 866 23.82 28.43 -0.82
C HIS A 866 24.39 27.39 0.14
N PHE A 867 25.20 27.83 1.05
CA PHE A 867 26.10 26.98 1.79
C PHE A 867 25.59 26.59 3.12
N PHE A 868 25.43 25.31 3.35
CA PHE A 868 25.08 24.97 4.74
C PHE A 868 25.30 23.52 5.12
N ASP A 869 25.88 22.73 4.21
CA ASP A 869 26.25 21.35 4.54
C ASP A 869 27.69 21.04 4.10
N VAL A 870 28.23 20.04 4.73
CA VAL A 870 29.57 19.55 4.43
C VAL A 870 29.47 18.59 3.29
N LEU A 871 30.12 18.93 2.19
CA LEU A 871 30.52 17.95 1.20
C LEU A 871 31.90 17.45 1.53
N THR A 872 32.01 16.19 1.82
CA THR A 872 33.28 15.49 1.79
C THR A 872 33.54 15.15 0.33
N LEU A 873 34.54 15.79 -0.25
CA LEU A 873 34.95 15.53 -1.61
C LEU A 873 36.12 14.56 -1.57
N GLU A 874 35.87 13.32 -1.97
CA GLU A 874 36.92 12.35 -2.26
C GLU A 874 37.23 12.42 -3.74
N GLU A 875 38.47 12.59 -4.12
CA GLU A 875 38.93 12.28 -5.48
C GLU A 875 38.66 10.79 -5.70
N GLY A 876 37.67 10.51 -6.51
CA GLY A 876 37.21 9.15 -6.75
C GLY A 876 38.34 8.31 -7.33
N SER A 877 38.56 7.17 -6.69
CA SER A 877 39.26 6.08 -7.33
C SER A 877 38.59 5.81 -8.69
N LYS A 878 39.37 5.86 -9.73
CA LYS A 878 38.98 5.41 -11.06
C LYS A 878 38.53 3.96 -10.97
N THR A 879 37.28 3.70 -10.97
CA THR A 879 36.69 2.43 -11.41
C THR A 879 35.43 2.73 -12.21
#